data_dbf733cbb775fdc5dfecf6b4a3756f6f
#
_entry.id   dbf733cbb775fdc5dfecf6b4a3756f6f
#
_cell.length_a   1.000
_cell.length_b   1.000
_cell.length_c   1.000
_cell.angle_alpha   90.00
_cell.angle_beta   90.00
_cell.angle_gamma   90.00
#
_symmetry.space_group_name_H-M   'P 1'
#
loop_
_entity.id
_entity.type
_entity.pdbx_description
1 polymer ?
#
loop_
_entity_poly.entity_id
_entity_poly.type
_entity_poly.pdbx_seq_one_letter_code
_entity_poly.pdbx_strand_id
1 'polypeptide(L)'
;MSTFWKYNEFNWHLRYTILLYSVIFFPLQLPGQMSLENDTFKISEVTITRNIINTEPAGFKNTIIDSVTLSDYSNTNLSEMLSGKSMIFIKSYGMGGVASPSFRGTGASQTLINWNGINLNSPMLGQSDLSLIPIGLVDDVHVYYGGASMQLNNGGIGGAINIETKPTWEKGTLVSLNAGMGSFGEYSGLIKVKTGNDHIQSVTKGYLLTDENNFRYLDNENGSPFVWKTRTNSQVSQQGFLQELYLNNSDNVASARIWYQLSDRHLPPTMLSTDENEQQFDESLRIMLNDNLTRSKSNYSFTGAWLMGRLNYSDKLAMNNSRSLSETLVMKAERESHPWKYTNLKISLSDEFCTVKSNLYDSKENRNAGTLTASLERVCIDKFGITVLLSEILLNNKFLIPDFSTGLQFRLIEDKEYFLKASISRNSRIPTMNDLYYPYSGNADLRNEYAFTYELTYKMDQKISSLLNTKAELSLFHSSIKDMIQWNPVNSNFWTPGNINRVSSTGIESEISMTYSVNKFTASLYVGYSLTKSFPEISDSPGDNSVGKQLIYIPINQANSSVRFAYGEFYTSLTTSLTGLRYTTKDDQSYLPYYIITNSITGIKLPLHNTSIDFSLNINNLFDYNYQSIAYYPMPGRSYFVKILFQLFK
;
A
#
# COMPACT_ATOMS: atom_id res chain seq x y z
N MET A 1 -12.80 33.85 21.69
CA MET A 1 -12.93 32.78 22.73
C MET A 1 -12.77 31.35 22.17
N SER A 2 -12.65 31.16 20.85
CA SER A 2 -12.53 29.83 20.20
C SER A 2 -11.11 29.26 20.11
N THR A 3 -10.08 30.03 20.35
CA THR A 3 -8.67 29.63 20.18
C THR A 3 -8.03 29.01 21.44
N PHE A 4 -8.63 29.22 22.62
CA PHE A 4 -8.05 28.73 23.88
C PHE A 4 -8.38 27.26 24.19
N TRP A 5 -9.49 26.74 23.66
CA TRP A 5 -9.92 25.35 23.90
C TRP A 5 -9.16 24.32 23.05
N LYS A 6 -8.73 24.69 21.84
CA LYS A 6 -7.99 23.77 20.95
C LYS A 6 -6.57 23.41 21.43
N TYR A 7 -5.95 24.28 22.24
CA TYR A 7 -4.61 24.05 22.80
C TYR A 7 -4.59 23.07 23.99
N ASN A 8 -5.71 22.98 24.73
CA ASN A 8 -5.79 22.10 25.90
C ASN A 8 -6.03 20.63 25.53
N GLU A 9 -6.78 20.32 24.48
CA GLU A 9 -7.03 18.92 24.07
C GLU A 9 -5.74 18.26 23.54
N PHE A 10 -4.90 18.99 22.79
CA PHE A 10 -3.60 18.48 22.33
C PHE A 10 -2.70 18.02 23.48
N ASN A 11 -2.70 18.79 24.57
CA ASN A 11 -1.90 18.45 25.76
C ASN A 11 -2.43 17.19 26.50
N TRP A 12 -3.73 16.93 26.45
CA TRP A 12 -4.31 15.75 27.12
C TRP A 12 -4.00 14.44 26.38
N HIS A 13 -4.23 14.40 25.07
CA HIS A 13 -3.95 13.22 24.27
C HIS A 13 -2.45 12.87 24.25
N LEU A 14 -1.59 13.87 24.10
CA LEU A 14 -0.14 13.67 24.16
C LEU A 14 0.31 13.21 25.55
N ARG A 15 -0.29 13.74 26.62
CA ARG A 15 0.02 13.35 28.01
C ARG A 15 -0.43 11.92 28.29
N TYR A 16 -1.61 11.49 27.84
CA TYR A 16 -2.07 10.12 28.04
C TYR A 16 -1.28 9.13 27.18
N THR A 17 -0.94 9.48 25.95
CA THR A 17 -0.09 8.64 25.10
C THR A 17 1.32 8.51 25.71
N ILE A 18 1.93 9.59 26.18
CA ILE A 18 3.21 9.56 26.88
C ILE A 18 3.10 8.83 28.22
N LEU A 19 2.00 8.99 28.97
CA LEU A 19 1.77 8.27 30.23
C LEU A 19 1.57 6.77 30.00
N LEU A 20 0.84 6.37 28.94
CA LEU A 20 0.67 4.97 28.58
C LEU A 20 2.03 4.35 28.21
N TYR A 21 2.84 5.05 27.43
CA TYR A 21 4.20 4.60 27.12
C TYR A 21 5.12 4.59 28.36
N SER A 22 4.95 5.52 29.32
CA SER A 22 5.76 5.56 30.54
C SER A 22 5.38 4.46 31.55
N VAL A 23 4.13 4.06 31.62
CA VAL A 23 3.67 2.92 32.46
C VAL A 23 4.20 1.58 31.93
N ILE A 24 4.41 1.47 30.62
CA ILE A 24 4.95 0.25 30.00
C ILE A 24 6.48 0.13 30.19
N PHE A 25 7.19 1.22 30.43
CA PHE A 25 8.65 1.23 30.65
C PHE A 25 9.11 1.07 32.11
N PHE A 26 8.19 0.87 33.07
CA PHE A 26 8.62 0.56 34.43
C PHE A 26 9.15 -0.88 34.50
N PRO A 27 10.40 -1.11 34.93
CA PRO A 27 10.94 -2.46 35.03
C PRO A 27 10.26 -3.19 36.20
N LEU A 28 9.37 -4.13 35.88
CA LEU A 28 8.89 -5.11 36.83
C LEU A 28 10.04 -6.05 37.19
N GLN A 29 10.64 -5.84 38.36
CA GLN A 29 11.53 -6.81 38.98
C GLN A 29 10.69 -7.99 39.45
N LEU A 30 10.66 -9.09 38.71
CA LEU A 30 10.12 -10.36 39.14
C LEU A 30 11.25 -11.28 39.59
N PRO A 31 11.27 -11.76 40.84
CA PRO A 31 12.16 -12.82 41.27
C PRO A 31 11.55 -14.17 40.95
N GLY A 32 12.29 -15.10 40.38
CA GLY A 32 11.86 -16.48 40.28
C GLY A 32 12.58 -17.28 39.18
N GLN A 33 13.70 -17.88 39.55
CA GLN A 33 14.27 -19.00 38.79
C GLN A 33 13.38 -20.23 38.97
N MET A 34 12.82 -20.76 37.89
CA MET A 34 12.43 -22.16 37.76
C MET A 34 13.01 -22.67 36.44
N SER A 35 13.92 -23.63 36.56
CA SER A 35 14.45 -24.41 35.46
C SER A 35 13.38 -25.41 35.00
N LEU A 36 12.94 -25.29 33.77
CA LEU A 36 12.22 -26.35 33.06
C LEU A 36 12.93 -26.63 31.74
N GLU A 37 13.08 -27.91 31.47
CA GLU A 37 13.82 -28.50 30.39
C GLU A 37 13.39 -28.00 29.00
N ASN A 38 14.41 -27.88 28.14
CA ASN A 38 14.31 -27.41 26.77
C ASN A 38 13.64 -28.45 25.86
N ASP A 39 12.41 -28.24 25.48
CA ASP A 39 11.89 -28.67 24.20
C ASP A 39 11.71 -27.45 23.28
N THR A 40 12.77 -27.05 22.66
CA THR A 40 12.72 -26.07 21.59
C THR A 40 12.24 -26.77 20.31
N PHE A 41 10.97 -26.56 19.95
CA PHE A 41 10.55 -26.77 18.55
C PHE A 41 11.31 -25.79 17.67
N LYS A 42 12.34 -26.28 17.01
CA LYS A 42 12.95 -25.60 15.86
C LYS A 42 11.89 -25.60 14.76
N ILE A 43 11.21 -24.49 14.54
CA ILE A 43 10.66 -24.19 13.22
C ILE A 43 11.89 -24.20 12.33
N SER A 44 11.94 -25.16 11.43
CA SER A 44 13.01 -25.24 10.43
C SER A 44 12.99 -23.91 9.68
N GLU A 45 13.97 -23.08 9.98
CA GLU A 45 14.33 -21.98 9.10
C GLU A 45 14.59 -22.63 7.75
N VAL A 46 13.64 -22.47 6.81
CA VAL A 46 13.86 -22.88 5.43
C VAL A 46 14.93 -21.94 4.91
N THR A 47 16.16 -22.30 5.16
CA THR A 47 17.29 -21.68 4.50
C THR A 47 17.19 -22.12 3.05
N ILE A 48 16.45 -21.36 2.26
CA ILE A 48 16.62 -21.38 0.82
C ILE A 48 18.04 -20.85 0.60
N THR A 49 19.00 -21.75 0.51
CA THR A 49 20.35 -21.45 0.03
C THR A 49 20.30 -21.22 -1.49
N ARG A 50 19.52 -20.23 -1.86
CA ARG A 50 19.76 -19.46 -3.04
C ARG A 50 20.60 -18.29 -2.54
N ASN A 51 21.77 -18.06 -3.08
CA ASN A 51 22.39 -16.76 -3.10
C ASN A 51 21.48 -15.80 -3.90
N ILE A 52 20.25 -15.60 -3.41
CA ILE A 52 19.52 -14.39 -3.66
C ILE A 52 20.36 -13.38 -2.88
N ILE A 53 21.19 -12.67 -3.58
CA ILE A 53 21.52 -11.34 -3.19
C ILE A 53 20.14 -10.69 -3.00
N ASN A 54 19.65 -10.65 -1.75
CA ASN A 54 18.54 -9.81 -1.33
C ASN A 54 19.08 -8.38 -1.32
N THR A 55 19.60 -7.97 -2.45
CA THR A 55 20.11 -6.64 -2.67
C THR A 55 18.91 -5.81 -3.04
N GLU A 56 18.43 -5.08 -2.04
CA GLU A 56 17.77 -3.83 -2.38
C GLU A 56 18.65 -3.16 -3.42
N PRO A 57 18.12 -2.77 -4.59
CA PRO A 57 18.95 -2.17 -5.63
C PRO A 57 19.73 -0.99 -5.06
N ALA A 58 21.00 -0.95 -5.34
CA ALA A 58 21.90 0.03 -4.77
C ALA A 58 21.37 1.45 -5.04
N GLY A 59 21.29 2.26 -3.98
CA GLY A 59 20.93 3.66 -4.07
C GLY A 59 19.44 3.99 -3.97
N PHE A 60 18.54 3.00 -3.86
CA PHE A 60 17.10 3.25 -3.76
C PHE A 60 16.53 2.91 -2.40
N LYS A 61 15.42 3.60 -2.03
CA LYS A 61 14.61 3.26 -0.87
C LYS A 61 13.54 2.26 -1.27
N ASN A 62 13.44 1.16 -0.53
CA ASN A 62 12.31 0.24 -0.55
C ASN A 62 12.03 -0.28 0.86
N THR A 63 10.79 -0.68 1.10
CA THR A 63 10.35 -1.23 2.38
C THR A 63 9.60 -2.54 2.13
N ILE A 64 9.93 -3.57 2.90
CA ILE A 64 9.20 -4.85 2.91
C ILE A 64 8.40 -4.91 4.21
N ILE A 65 7.10 -5.15 4.10
CA ILE A 65 6.23 -5.32 5.25
C ILE A 65 6.47 -6.71 5.85
N ASP A 66 6.72 -6.75 7.15
CA ASP A 66 7.03 -8.00 7.84
C ASP A 66 5.80 -8.93 7.98
N SER A 67 6.05 -10.23 8.10
CA SER A 67 5.03 -11.28 8.16
C SER A 67 4.15 -11.19 9.41
N VAL A 68 4.64 -10.66 10.53
CA VAL A 68 3.86 -10.44 11.75
C VAL A 68 2.80 -9.38 11.49
N THR A 69 3.19 -8.28 10.84
CA THR A 69 2.27 -7.22 10.41
C THR A 69 1.20 -7.79 9.46
N LEU A 70 1.58 -8.58 8.45
CA LEU A 70 0.60 -9.20 7.53
C LEU A 70 -0.38 -10.13 8.28
N SER A 71 0.08 -10.87 9.28
CA SER A 71 -0.76 -11.73 10.11
C SER A 71 -1.74 -10.93 10.98
N ASP A 72 -1.26 -9.87 11.63
CA ASP A 72 -2.09 -8.99 12.48
C ASP A 72 -3.23 -8.35 11.67
N TYR A 73 -2.97 -7.97 10.41
CA TYR A 73 -3.91 -7.33 9.49
C TYR A 73 -4.61 -8.30 8.51
N SER A 74 -4.55 -9.61 8.73
CA SER A 74 -5.05 -10.63 7.79
C SER A 74 -6.55 -10.55 7.48
N ASN A 75 -7.37 -9.96 8.37
CA ASN A 75 -8.81 -9.73 8.17
C ASN A 75 -9.15 -8.34 7.61
N THR A 76 -8.16 -7.54 7.32
CA THR A 76 -8.33 -6.18 6.82
C THR A 76 -7.85 -6.06 5.36
N ASN A 77 -7.86 -4.87 4.83
CA ASN A 77 -7.41 -4.56 3.48
C ASN A 77 -6.06 -3.82 3.48
N LEU A 78 -5.48 -3.68 2.29
CA LEU A 78 -4.17 -3.04 2.09
C LEU A 78 -4.15 -1.58 2.56
N SER A 79 -5.27 -0.85 2.47
CA SER A 79 -5.34 0.55 2.88
C SER A 79 -5.18 0.72 4.39
N GLU A 80 -5.83 -0.11 5.20
CA GLU A 80 -5.75 -0.06 6.65
C GLU A 80 -4.37 -0.42 7.16
N MET A 81 -3.78 -1.48 6.61
CA MET A 81 -2.42 -1.88 6.97
C MET A 81 -1.39 -0.79 6.67
N LEU A 82 -1.42 -0.22 5.46
CA LEU A 82 -0.47 0.82 5.06
C LEU A 82 -0.64 2.11 5.86
N SER A 83 -1.86 2.48 6.22
CA SER A 83 -2.14 3.67 7.06
C SER A 83 -1.43 3.62 8.40
N GLY A 84 -1.30 2.42 9.01
CA GLY A 84 -0.66 2.24 10.32
C GLY A 84 0.82 1.85 10.28
N LYS A 85 1.31 1.35 9.13
CA LYS A 85 2.61 0.68 9.03
C LYS A 85 3.52 1.22 7.93
N SER A 86 3.16 2.35 7.33
CA SER A 86 4.00 3.02 6.33
C SER A 86 3.86 4.54 6.41
N MET A 87 4.75 5.27 5.71
CA MET A 87 4.66 6.73 5.56
C MET A 87 3.83 7.15 4.33
N ILE A 88 3.09 6.23 3.75
CA ILE A 88 2.17 6.50 2.65
C ILE A 88 0.89 7.09 3.23
N PHE A 89 0.48 8.26 2.77
CA PHE A 89 -0.82 8.78 3.13
C PHE A 89 -1.91 8.03 2.37
N ILE A 90 -2.89 7.49 3.09
CA ILE A 90 -4.06 6.85 2.50
C ILE A 90 -5.25 7.81 2.60
N LYS A 91 -5.68 8.30 1.45
CA LYS A 91 -6.89 9.09 1.32
C LYS A 91 -8.08 8.14 1.31
N SER A 92 -8.86 8.09 2.39
CA SER A 92 -9.98 7.16 2.57
C SER A 92 -11.30 7.90 2.77
N TYR A 93 -12.35 7.43 2.12
CA TYR A 93 -13.74 7.88 2.31
C TYR A 93 -14.48 7.10 3.41
N GLY A 94 -13.73 6.36 4.23
CA GLY A 94 -14.25 5.50 5.28
C GLY A 94 -14.32 4.04 4.85
N MET A 95 -14.73 3.17 5.79
CA MET A 95 -14.90 1.76 5.50
C MET A 95 -15.91 1.57 4.36
N GLY A 96 -15.57 0.71 3.39
CA GLY A 96 -16.36 0.51 2.16
C GLY A 96 -16.24 1.63 1.12
N GLY A 97 -15.70 2.79 1.47
CA GLY A 97 -15.39 3.84 0.51
C GLY A 97 -14.06 3.60 -0.21
N VAL A 98 -13.82 4.36 -1.27
CA VAL A 98 -12.55 4.32 -2.00
C VAL A 98 -11.40 4.67 -1.06
N ALA A 99 -10.31 3.91 -1.14
CA ALA A 99 -9.07 4.19 -0.44
C ALA A 99 -7.90 4.24 -1.43
N SER A 100 -7.26 5.39 -1.53
CA SER A 100 -6.21 5.64 -2.51
C SER A 100 -4.91 6.12 -1.87
N PRO A 101 -3.74 5.63 -2.36
CA PRO A 101 -2.44 6.01 -1.82
C PRO A 101 -1.98 7.37 -2.37
N SER A 102 -1.23 8.09 -1.55
CA SER A 102 -0.51 9.29 -1.91
C SER A 102 0.92 9.19 -1.39
N PHE A 103 1.87 9.01 -2.30
CA PHE A 103 3.28 9.01 -2.00
C PHE A 103 3.85 10.41 -2.12
N ARG A 104 4.50 10.92 -1.08
CA ARG A 104 5.31 12.14 -1.16
C ARG A 104 4.59 13.31 -1.86
N GLY A 105 3.28 13.44 -1.60
CA GLY A 105 2.47 14.52 -2.18
C GLY A 105 1.98 14.30 -3.61
N THR A 106 2.13 13.09 -4.18
CA THR A 106 1.51 12.73 -5.46
C THR A 106 0.11 12.17 -5.26
N GLY A 107 -0.67 12.07 -6.33
CA GLY A 107 -2.01 11.48 -6.31
C GLY A 107 -2.01 9.96 -6.52
N ALA A 108 -3.20 9.38 -6.44
CA ALA A 108 -3.40 7.95 -6.61
C ALA A 108 -2.99 7.43 -8.00
N SER A 109 -3.25 8.20 -9.05
CA SER A 109 -2.90 7.84 -10.43
C SER A 109 -1.39 7.90 -10.73
N GLN A 110 -0.61 8.54 -9.86
CA GLN A 110 0.86 8.54 -9.91
C GLN A 110 1.49 7.43 -9.07
N THR A 111 0.68 6.52 -8.51
CA THR A 111 1.12 5.37 -7.71
C THR A 111 0.76 4.08 -8.41
N LEU A 112 1.74 3.20 -8.62
CA LEU A 112 1.49 1.86 -9.18
C LEU A 112 1.12 0.88 -8.07
N ILE A 113 0.10 0.06 -8.34
CA ILE A 113 -0.25 -1.10 -7.52
C ILE A 113 -0.07 -2.34 -8.38
N ASN A 114 0.84 -3.21 -8.00
CA ASN A 114 1.16 -4.41 -8.77
C ASN A 114 0.83 -5.69 -7.99
N TRP A 115 0.48 -6.72 -8.72
CA TRP A 115 0.39 -8.10 -8.22
C TRP A 115 1.40 -8.97 -8.96
N ASN A 116 2.40 -9.49 -8.23
CA ASN A 116 3.52 -10.24 -8.80
C ASN A 116 4.16 -9.52 -10.01
N GLY A 117 4.33 -8.19 -9.93
CA GLY A 117 4.93 -7.36 -10.96
C GLY A 117 4.00 -6.99 -12.14
N ILE A 118 2.71 -7.34 -12.10
CA ILE A 118 1.70 -6.95 -13.09
C ILE A 118 0.83 -5.82 -12.53
N ASN A 119 0.68 -4.74 -13.28
CA ASN A 119 -0.06 -3.55 -12.90
C ASN A 119 -1.57 -3.85 -12.72
N LEU A 120 -2.12 -3.50 -11.55
CA LEU A 120 -3.55 -3.64 -11.22
C LEU A 120 -4.34 -2.34 -11.41
N ASN A 121 -3.68 -1.21 -11.67
CA ASN A 121 -4.39 0.05 -11.84
C ASN A 121 -5.36 -0.02 -13.02
N SER A 122 -6.59 0.41 -12.80
CA SER A 122 -7.59 0.49 -13.86
C SER A 122 -7.10 1.37 -15.01
N PRO A 123 -7.11 0.91 -16.27
CA PRO A 123 -6.73 1.75 -17.40
C PRO A 123 -7.67 2.95 -17.58
N MET A 124 -8.89 2.85 -17.08
CA MET A 124 -9.88 3.92 -17.10
C MET A 124 -9.60 4.99 -16.05
N LEU A 125 -9.30 4.59 -14.80
CA LEU A 125 -9.14 5.49 -13.65
C LEU A 125 -7.68 5.81 -13.32
N GLY A 126 -6.73 5.00 -13.81
CA GLY A 126 -5.29 5.13 -13.49
C GLY A 126 -4.92 4.74 -12.08
N GLN A 127 -5.83 4.21 -11.30
CA GLN A 127 -5.62 3.85 -9.89
C GLN A 127 -6.27 2.52 -9.54
N SER A 128 -5.82 1.91 -8.46
CA SER A 128 -6.47 0.79 -7.77
C SER A 128 -7.03 1.27 -6.45
N ASP A 129 -8.21 0.76 -6.09
CA ASP A 129 -8.80 0.97 -4.78
C ASP A 129 -8.19 -0.02 -3.78
N LEU A 130 -7.41 0.48 -2.83
CA LEU A 130 -6.72 -0.36 -1.83
C LEU A 130 -7.68 -1.01 -0.84
N SER A 131 -8.91 -0.49 -0.69
CA SER A 131 -9.94 -1.11 0.15
C SER A 131 -10.44 -2.44 -0.42
N LEU A 132 -10.21 -2.68 -1.72
CA LEU A 132 -10.58 -3.91 -2.43
C LEU A 132 -9.47 -4.96 -2.44
N ILE A 133 -8.35 -4.75 -1.77
CA ILE A 133 -7.22 -5.70 -1.74
C ILE A 133 -7.11 -6.30 -0.34
N PRO A 134 -7.66 -7.53 -0.10
CA PRO A 134 -7.59 -8.18 1.20
C PRO A 134 -6.18 -8.66 1.53
N ILE A 135 -5.66 -8.29 2.69
CA ILE A 135 -4.32 -8.73 3.13
C ILE A 135 -4.23 -10.25 3.29
N GLY A 136 -5.31 -10.92 3.68
CA GLY A 136 -5.31 -12.38 3.82
C GLY A 136 -5.03 -13.16 2.53
N LEU A 137 -5.13 -12.55 1.35
CA LEU A 137 -4.77 -13.16 0.08
C LEU A 137 -3.28 -12.98 -0.28
N VAL A 138 -2.57 -12.08 0.39
CA VAL A 138 -1.21 -11.65 0.07
C VAL A 138 -0.20 -12.38 0.97
N ASP A 139 0.96 -12.71 0.44
CA ASP A 139 2.05 -13.35 1.21
C ASP A 139 3.19 -12.35 1.50
N ASP A 140 3.45 -11.36 0.62
CA ASP A 140 4.41 -10.27 0.84
C ASP A 140 3.89 -8.94 0.26
N VAL A 141 4.33 -7.83 0.86
CA VAL A 141 4.07 -6.47 0.36
C VAL A 141 5.38 -5.69 0.32
N HIS A 142 5.74 -5.23 -0.87
CA HIS A 142 6.93 -4.44 -1.13
C HIS A 142 6.54 -3.02 -1.55
N VAL A 143 7.14 -2.03 -0.93
CA VAL A 143 6.91 -0.61 -1.23
C VAL A 143 8.17 -0.02 -1.86
N TYR A 144 8.05 0.54 -3.04
CA TYR A 144 9.11 1.17 -3.81
C TYR A 144 8.88 2.67 -3.89
N TYR A 145 9.84 3.48 -3.47
CA TYR A 145 9.71 4.93 -3.41
C TYR A 145 10.35 5.59 -4.64
N GLY A 146 9.69 6.59 -5.21
CA GLY A 146 10.21 7.40 -6.31
C GLY A 146 10.79 6.58 -7.46
N GLY A 147 12.06 6.80 -7.79
CA GLY A 147 12.77 6.13 -8.89
C GLY A 147 12.89 4.61 -8.77
N ALA A 148 12.74 4.05 -7.56
CA ALA A 148 12.73 2.60 -7.36
C ALA A 148 11.55 1.90 -8.05
N SER A 149 10.43 2.60 -8.28
CA SER A 149 9.23 2.08 -8.95
C SER A 149 9.48 1.58 -10.37
N MET A 150 10.48 2.11 -11.06
CA MET A 150 10.89 1.67 -12.41
C MET A 150 11.33 0.21 -12.48
N GLN A 151 11.65 -0.44 -11.35
CA GLN A 151 11.97 -1.87 -11.32
C GLN A 151 10.78 -2.76 -11.66
N LEU A 152 9.57 -2.24 -11.50
CA LEU A 152 8.32 -2.93 -11.77
C LEU A 152 7.76 -2.57 -13.14
N ASN A 153 7.41 -1.31 -13.33
CA ASN A 153 6.85 -0.76 -14.56
C ASN A 153 7.01 0.77 -14.55
N ASN A 154 6.69 1.41 -15.65
CA ASN A 154 6.64 2.86 -15.73
C ASN A 154 5.32 3.43 -15.19
N GLY A 155 5.31 4.72 -14.81
CA GLY A 155 4.14 5.44 -14.34
C GLY A 155 4.08 5.67 -12.83
N GLY A 156 4.95 5.03 -12.06
CA GLY A 156 5.07 5.24 -10.61
C GLY A 156 5.86 6.49 -10.25
N ILE A 157 5.35 7.69 -10.56
CA ILE A 157 6.02 8.96 -10.24
C ILE A 157 6.26 9.09 -8.73
N GLY A 158 5.25 8.78 -7.92
CA GLY A 158 5.36 8.80 -6.45
C GLY A 158 6.04 7.55 -5.91
N GLY A 159 5.72 6.41 -6.48
CA GLY A 159 6.19 5.11 -6.03
C GLY A 159 5.33 3.96 -6.53
N ALA A 160 5.61 2.76 -6.03
CA ALA A 160 4.85 1.57 -6.35
C ALA A 160 4.68 0.67 -5.13
N ILE A 161 3.57 -0.06 -5.08
CA ILE A 161 3.32 -1.14 -4.12
C ILE A 161 3.17 -2.42 -4.91
N ASN A 162 4.00 -3.42 -4.61
CA ASN A 162 3.90 -4.75 -5.20
C ASN A 162 3.42 -5.74 -4.14
N ILE A 163 2.27 -6.33 -4.35
CA ILE A 163 1.76 -7.43 -3.54
C ILE A 163 2.16 -8.74 -4.21
N GLU A 164 2.65 -9.67 -3.41
CA GLU A 164 3.17 -10.93 -3.93
C GLU A 164 2.49 -12.14 -3.30
N THR A 165 2.38 -13.17 -4.12
CA THR A 165 1.99 -14.52 -3.71
C THR A 165 3.06 -15.49 -4.17
N LYS A 166 3.48 -16.41 -3.28
CA LYS A 166 4.63 -17.27 -3.52
C LYS A 166 4.47 -18.68 -2.91
N PRO A 167 5.12 -19.71 -3.49
CA PRO A 167 5.16 -21.04 -2.91
C PRO A 167 6.10 -21.07 -1.70
N THR A 168 5.84 -21.97 -0.75
CA THR A 168 6.71 -22.26 0.38
C THR A 168 7.42 -23.61 0.26
N TRP A 169 6.99 -24.47 -0.66
CA TRP A 169 7.53 -25.82 -0.93
C TRP A 169 7.56 -26.73 0.30
N GLU A 170 6.67 -26.51 1.25
CA GLU A 170 6.51 -27.38 2.42
C GLU A 170 5.67 -28.60 2.06
N LYS A 171 6.11 -29.77 2.53
CA LYS A 171 5.37 -31.03 2.40
C LYS A 171 4.17 -31.05 3.33
N GLY A 172 3.05 -31.62 2.85
CA GLY A 172 1.85 -31.81 3.64
C GLY A 172 0.74 -30.82 3.29
N THR A 173 -0.19 -30.71 4.21
CA THR A 173 -1.38 -29.86 4.05
C THR A 173 -1.52 -28.91 5.23
N LEU A 174 -1.67 -27.63 4.94
CA LEU A 174 -2.08 -26.60 5.90
C LEU A 174 -3.50 -26.16 5.56
N VAL A 175 -4.40 -26.28 6.53
CA VAL A 175 -5.73 -25.65 6.49
C VAL A 175 -5.76 -24.53 7.51
N SER A 176 -6.08 -23.33 7.08
CA SER A 176 -6.21 -22.15 7.94
C SER A 176 -7.61 -21.56 7.77
N LEU A 177 -8.32 -21.41 8.88
CA LEU A 177 -9.65 -20.79 8.95
C LEU A 177 -9.55 -19.57 9.85
N ASN A 178 -9.91 -18.42 9.33
CA ASN A 178 -9.90 -17.17 10.06
C ASN A 178 -11.31 -16.59 10.01
N ALA A 179 -11.91 -16.38 11.18
CA ALA A 179 -13.24 -15.81 11.30
C ALA A 179 -13.19 -14.61 12.25
N GLY A 180 -13.94 -13.58 11.94
CA GLY A 180 -14.00 -12.38 12.76
C GLY A 180 -15.38 -11.75 12.76
N MET A 181 -15.68 -11.07 13.87
CA MET A 181 -16.89 -10.27 14.03
C MET A 181 -16.56 -8.97 14.76
N GLY A 182 -17.19 -7.89 14.33
CA GLY A 182 -16.90 -6.56 14.84
C GLY A 182 -18.12 -5.70 15.12
N SER A 183 -17.84 -4.48 15.55
CA SER A 183 -18.83 -3.42 15.70
C SER A 183 -19.45 -3.09 14.34
N PHE A 184 -20.62 -2.47 14.36
CA PHE A 184 -21.34 -1.97 13.19
C PHE A 184 -21.79 -3.05 12.19
N GLY A 185 -21.91 -4.32 12.66
CA GLY A 185 -22.34 -5.44 11.84
C GLY A 185 -21.25 -6.01 10.93
N GLU A 186 -19.98 -5.81 11.29
CA GLU A 186 -18.84 -6.35 10.56
C GLU A 186 -18.70 -7.86 10.82
N TYR A 187 -18.62 -8.64 9.72
CA TYR A 187 -18.27 -10.06 9.74
C TYR A 187 -17.24 -10.34 8.65
N SER A 188 -16.22 -11.11 8.98
CA SER A 188 -15.23 -11.55 8.01
C SER A 188 -14.89 -13.02 8.14
N GLY A 189 -14.57 -13.64 7.02
CA GLY A 189 -14.11 -15.01 6.92
C GLY A 189 -13.00 -15.14 5.90
N LEU A 190 -11.96 -15.91 6.25
CA LEU A 190 -10.88 -16.26 5.34
C LEU A 190 -10.55 -17.74 5.50
N ILE A 191 -10.49 -18.45 4.39
CA ILE A 191 -10.01 -19.84 4.31
C ILE A 191 -8.75 -19.87 3.47
N LYS A 192 -7.71 -20.57 3.95
CA LYS A 192 -6.51 -20.89 3.16
C LYS A 192 -6.26 -22.40 3.27
N VAL A 193 -6.20 -23.04 2.14
CA VAL A 193 -5.81 -24.46 2.01
C VAL A 193 -4.55 -24.51 1.16
N LYS A 194 -3.46 -24.97 1.74
CA LYS A 194 -2.20 -25.22 1.06
C LYS A 194 -1.90 -26.71 1.13
N THR A 195 -1.62 -27.33 0.01
CA THR A 195 -1.20 -28.73 -0.06
C THR A 195 -0.11 -28.87 -1.08
N GLY A 196 0.87 -29.72 -0.80
CA GLY A 196 1.94 -29.93 -1.77
C GLY A 196 3.12 -30.73 -1.25
N ASN A 197 4.15 -30.69 -2.08
CA ASN A 197 5.45 -31.25 -1.83
C ASN A 197 6.54 -30.41 -2.52
N ASP A 198 7.77 -30.89 -2.60
CA ASP A 198 8.90 -30.18 -3.20
C ASP A 198 8.73 -29.88 -4.71
N HIS A 199 7.79 -30.56 -5.39
CA HIS A 199 7.58 -30.46 -6.84
C HIS A 199 6.28 -29.77 -7.23
N ILE A 200 5.21 -29.99 -6.46
CA ILE A 200 3.88 -29.46 -6.77
C ILE A 200 3.28 -28.86 -5.51
N GLN A 201 2.76 -27.65 -5.61
CA GLN A 201 2.03 -27.01 -4.54
C GLN A 201 0.77 -26.34 -5.09
N SER A 202 -0.34 -26.55 -4.40
CA SER A 202 -1.61 -25.87 -4.63
C SER A 202 -1.98 -25.03 -3.41
N VAL A 203 -2.38 -23.79 -3.64
CA VAL A 203 -2.86 -22.87 -2.60
C VAL A 203 -4.20 -22.32 -3.04
N THR A 204 -5.23 -22.56 -2.23
CA THR A 204 -6.57 -21.98 -2.39
C THR A 204 -6.82 -21.03 -1.23
N LYS A 205 -7.16 -19.79 -1.52
CA LYS A 205 -7.56 -18.78 -0.55
C LYS A 205 -8.94 -18.28 -0.93
N GLY A 206 -9.87 -18.20 0.02
CA GLY A 206 -11.19 -17.62 -0.17
C GLY A 206 -11.51 -16.66 0.96
N TYR A 207 -12.19 -15.57 0.66
CA TYR A 207 -12.59 -14.60 1.67
C TYR A 207 -14.00 -14.08 1.45
N LEU A 208 -14.55 -13.61 2.54
CA LEU A 208 -15.83 -12.92 2.59
C LEU A 208 -15.73 -11.82 3.66
N LEU A 209 -16.27 -10.65 3.36
CA LEU A 209 -16.43 -9.52 4.28
C LEU A 209 -17.82 -8.93 4.07
N THR A 210 -18.55 -8.72 5.16
CA THR A 210 -19.79 -7.94 5.17
C THR A 210 -19.75 -6.94 6.32
N ASP A 211 -20.26 -5.74 6.11
CA ASP A 211 -20.31 -4.69 7.11
C ASP A 211 -21.53 -3.79 6.85
N GLU A 212 -22.36 -3.58 7.85
CA GLU A 212 -23.45 -2.59 7.83
C GLU A 212 -22.89 -1.17 7.87
N ASN A 213 -21.72 -1.01 8.52
CA ASN A 213 -20.97 0.25 8.61
C ASN A 213 -21.83 1.44 9.08
N ASN A 214 -22.81 1.17 9.95
CA ASN A 214 -23.84 2.07 10.43
C ASN A 214 -23.47 2.77 11.75
N PHE A 215 -22.21 3.20 11.86
CA PHE A 215 -21.72 3.86 13.07
C PHE A 215 -22.36 5.24 13.31
N ARG A 216 -22.32 5.68 14.56
CA ARG A 216 -22.74 7.04 14.95
C ARG A 216 -21.60 8.02 14.79
N TYR A 217 -21.90 9.21 14.34
CA TYR A 217 -20.97 10.33 14.20
C TYR A 217 -21.59 11.63 14.67
N LEU A 218 -20.74 12.59 15.03
CA LEU A 218 -21.16 13.93 15.45
C LEU A 218 -21.21 14.85 14.22
N ASP A 219 -22.41 15.29 13.86
CA ASP A 219 -22.61 16.28 12.79
C ASP A 219 -22.47 17.68 13.38
N ASN A 220 -21.51 18.45 12.84
CA ASN A 220 -21.20 19.81 13.26
C ASN A 220 -21.16 20.81 12.10
N GLU A 221 -21.58 20.41 10.89
CA GLU A 221 -21.30 21.18 9.67
C GLU A 221 -22.40 22.15 9.29
N ASN A 222 -23.64 21.89 9.64
CA ASN A 222 -24.79 22.70 9.15
C ASN A 222 -25.16 23.90 10.03
N GLY A 223 -24.25 24.45 10.86
CA GLY A 223 -24.54 25.58 11.75
C GLY A 223 -25.58 25.28 12.84
N SER A 224 -26.00 24.02 12.92
CA SER A 224 -26.88 23.49 13.97
C SER A 224 -26.05 23.08 15.19
N PRO A 225 -26.63 23.01 16.39
CA PRO A 225 -25.95 22.43 17.52
C PRO A 225 -25.48 21.00 17.19
N PHE A 226 -24.31 20.58 17.70
CA PHE A 226 -23.76 19.24 17.53
C PHE A 226 -24.81 18.16 17.75
N VAL A 227 -25.13 17.41 16.69
CA VAL A 227 -26.13 16.34 16.70
C VAL A 227 -25.50 15.02 16.34
N TRP A 228 -25.79 13.99 17.15
CA TRP A 228 -25.41 12.64 16.81
C TRP A 228 -26.32 12.06 15.73
N LYS A 229 -25.72 11.68 14.61
CA LYS A 229 -26.40 10.98 13.50
C LYS A 229 -25.83 9.58 13.33
N THR A 230 -26.59 8.71 12.70
CA THR A 230 -26.14 7.38 12.27
C THR A 230 -25.84 7.43 10.80
N ARG A 231 -24.72 6.85 10.37
CA ARG A 231 -24.36 6.71 8.97
C ARG A 231 -25.34 5.77 8.28
N THR A 232 -25.84 6.19 7.14
CA THR A 232 -26.80 5.46 6.31
C THR A 232 -26.20 5.15 4.95
N ASN A 233 -26.80 4.25 4.19
CA ASN A 233 -26.37 3.83 2.87
C ASN A 233 -24.86 3.51 2.80
N SER A 234 -24.38 2.68 3.73
CA SER A 234 -22.95 2.44 3.95
C SER A 234 -22.56 0.96 3.95
N GLN A 235 -23.51 0.06 3.63
CA GLN A 235 -23.30 -1.39 3.62
C GLN A 235 -22.25 -1.78 2.59
N VAL A 236 -21.43 -2.77 2.97
CA VAL A 236 -20.38 -3.32 2.14
C VAL A 236 -20.48 -4.85 2.15
N SER A 237 -20.38 -5.45 0.98
CA SER A 237 -20.21 -6.89 0.84
C SER A 237 -19.08 -7.16 -0.15
N GLN A 238 -18.06 -7.88 0.30
CA GLN A 238 -16.92 -8.27 -0.54
C GLN A 238 -16.69 -9.78 -0.41
N GLN A 239 -16.42 -10.43 -1.53
CA GLN A 239 -16.05 -11.84 -1.55
C GLN A 239 -15.14 -12.15 -2.73
N GLY A 240 -14.36 -13.19 -2.58
CA GLY A 240 -13.50 -13.63 -3.65
C GLY A 240 -12.66 -14.83 -3.31
N PHE A 241 -11.97 -15.33 -4.32
CA PHE A 241 -11.03 -16.42 -4.14
C PHE A 241 -9.77 -16.20 -4.98
N LEU A 242 -8.69 -16.78 -4.52
CA LEU A 242 -7.43 -16.88 -5.22
C LEU A 242 -7.01 -18.37 -5.25
N GLN A 243 -6.85 -18.91 -6.44
CA GLN A 243 -6.30 -20.25 -6.68
C GLN A 243 -4.92 -20.11 -7.29
N GLU A 244 -3.96 -20.82 -6.73
CA GLU A 244 -2.56 -20.83 -7.18
C GLU A 244 -2.09 -22.28 -7.32
N LEU A 245 -1.44 -22.57 -8.42
CA LEU A 245 -0.78 -23.83 -8.69
C LEU A 245 0.68 -23.55 -9.04
N TYR A 246 1.58 -24.27 -8.40
CA TYR A 246 3.02 -24.16 -8.60
C TYR A 246 3.63 -25.51 -8.94
N LEU A 247 4.50 -25.51 -9.92
CA LEU A 247 5.25 -26.67 -10.37
C LEU A 247 6.74 -26.35 -10.29
N ASN A 248 7.51 -27.21 -9.60
CA ASN A 248 8.95 -27.07 -9.45
C ASN A 248 9.65 -28.29 -10.05
N ASN A 249 10.44 -28.05 -11.08
CA ASN A 249 11.24 -29.07 -11.73
C ASN A 249 12.70 -28.58 -11.81
N SER A 250 13.43 -28.74 -10.69
CA SER A 250 14.86 -28.39 -10.56
C SER A 250 15.26 -27.02 -11.10
N ASP A 251 15.21 -26.84 -12.42
CA ASP A 251 15.64 -25.63 -13.13
C ASP A 251 14.47 -24.74 -13.56
N ASN A 252 13.24 -25.18 -13.33
CA ASN A 252 12.04 -24.51 -13.78
C ASN A 252 10.99 -24.42 -12.68
N VAL A 253 10.46 -23.22 -12.44
CA VAL A 253 9.32 -22.98 -11.56
C VAL A 253 8.21 -22.32 -12.37
N ALA A 254 7.19 -23.13 -12.73
CA ALA A 254 6.00 -22.63 -13.40
C ALA A 254 4.88 -22.39 -12.39
N SER A 255 4.02 -21.41 -12.68
CA SER A 255 2.83 -21.14 -11.86
C SER A 255 1.65 -20.67 -12.68
N ALA A 256 0.46 -21.04 -12.22
CA ALA A 256 -0.82 -20.54 -12.71
C ALA A 256 -1.62 -19.97 -11.55
N ARG A 257 -2.19 -18.77 -11.73
CA ARG A 257 -2.96 -18.07 -10.69
C ARG A 257 -4.27 -17.56 -11.28
N ILE A 258 -5.34 -17.69 -10.51
CA ILE A 258 -6.66 -17.14 -10.83
C ILE A 258 -7.17 -16.42 -9.59
N TRP A 259 -7.40 -15.12 -9.70
CA TRP A 259 -7.96 -14.29 -8.63
C TRP A 259 -9.27 -13.68 -9.10
N TYR A 260 -10.39 -14.10 -8.49
CA TYR A 260 -11.72 -13.58 -8.73
C TYR A 260 -12.24 -12.84 -7.50
N GLN A 261 -12.94 -11.73 -7.72
CA GLN A 261 -13.41 -10.86 -6.65
C GLN A 261 -14.68 -10.12 -7.07
N LEU A 262 -15.61 -10.01 -6.13
CA LEU A 262 -16.82 -9.19 -6.21
C LEU A 262 -16.87 -8.24 -5.00
N SER A 263 -17.38 -7.04 -5.24
CA SER A 263 -17.67 -6.07 -4.18
C SER A 263 -18.94 -5.31 -4.53
N ASP A 264 -19.88 -5.29 -3.59
CA ASP A 264 -21.10 -4.47 -3.63
C ASP A 264 -21.03 -3.46 -2.49
N ARG A 265 -21.08 -2.19 -2.82
CA ARG A 265 -20.91 -1.09 -1.89
C ARG A 265 -21.99 -0.06 -2.06
N HIS A 266 -22.70 0.22 -0.99
CA HIS A 266 -23.51 1.40 -0.86
C HIS A 266 -22.60 2.58 -0.48
N LEU A 267 -22.72 3.69 -1.17
CA LEU A 267 -21.89 4.86 -0.95
C LEU A 267 -22.67 5.87 -0.10
N PRO A 268 -22.19 6.13 1.13
CA PRO A 268 -22.91 7.01 2.05
C PRO A 268 -22.86 8.44 1.58
N PRO A 269 -23.95 9.22 1.84
CA PRO A 269 -23.96 10.64 1.56
C PRO A 269 -22.91 11.38 2.39
N THR A 270 -22.51 12.55 1.91
CA THR A 270 -21.75 13.49 2.74
C THR A 270 -22.63 14.03 3.88
N MET A 271 -22.02 14.60 4.92
CA MET A 271 -22.74 15.26 6.02
C MET A 271 -23.65 16.41 5.54
N LEU A 272 -23.42 16.95 4.33
CA LEU A 272 -24.22 18.01 3.72
C LEU A 272 -25.38 17.51 2.85
N SER A 273 -25.43 16.21 2.55
CA SER A 273 -26.45 15.60 1.69
C SER A 273 -27.29 14.61 2.46
N THR A 274 -28.51 14.41 2.00
CA THR A 274 -29.44 13.37 2.48
C THR A 274 -29.70 12.31 1.41
N ASP A 275 -28.92 12.31 0.32
CA ASP A 275 -29.05 11.35 -0.76
C ASP A 275 -28.48 9.98 -0.34
N GLU A 276 -29.33 8.97 -0.31
CA GLU A 276 -29.00 7.61 0.15
C GLU A 276 -29.11 6.57 -0.99
N ASN A 277 -28.86 6.97 -2.23
CA ASN A 277 -29.17 6.13 -3.38
C ASN A 277 -27.96 5.69 -4.20
N GLU A 278 -26.75 6.09 -3.79
CA GLU A 278 -25.53 5.75 -4.51
C GLU A 278 -25.09 4.33 -4.20
N GLN A 279 -24.76 3.56 -5.23
CA GLN A 279 -24.27 2.19 -5.13
C GLN A 279 -23.19 1.96 -6.16
N GLN A 280 -22.16 1.20 -5.79
CA GLN A 280 -21.10 0.77 -6.68
C GLN A 280 -20.88 -0.74 -6.58
N PHE A 281 -20.86 -1.39 -7.73
CA PHE A 281 -20.54 -2.80 -7.87
C PHE A 281 -19.25 -2.96 -8.66
N ASP A 282 -18.28 -3.65 -8.07
CA ASP A 282 -16.99 -3.96 -8.66
C ASP A 282 -16.86 -5.48 -8.84
N GLU A 283 -16.49 -5.92 -10.03
CA GLU A 283 -16.14 -7.30 -10.34
C GLU A 283 -14.77 -7.34 -11.00
N SER A 284 -13.91 -8.23 -10.56
CA SER A 284 -12.61 -8.42 -11.20
C SER A 284 -12.24 -9.89 -11.32
N LEU A 285 -11.65 -10.24 -12.46
CA LEU A 285 -11.04 -11.54 -12.72
C LEU A 285 -9.63 -11.31 -13.25
N ARG A 286 -8.66 -11.95 -12.62
CA ARG A 286 -7.24 -11.86 -12.97
C ARG A 286 -6.70 -13.26 -13.15
N ILE A 287 -6.13 -13.54 -14.31
CA ILE A 287 -5.48 -14.82 -14.65
C ILE A 287 -4.03 -14.52 -14.96
N MET A 288 -3.11 -15.26 -14.37
CA MET A 288 -1.68 -15.11 -14.59
C MET A 288 -1.01 -16.46 -14.73
N LEU A 289 -0.22 -16.60 -15.77
CA LEU A 289 0.71 -17.71 -16.00
C LEU A 289 2.12 -17.17 -15.94
N ASN A 290 2.99 -17.83 -15.21
CA ASN A 290 4.40 -17.46 -15.13
C ASN A 290 5.27 -18.69 -15.18
N ASP A 291 6.38 -18.59 -15.90
CA ASP A 291 7.40 -19.64 -16.04
C ASP A 291 8.79 -19.04 -15.80
N ASN A 292 9.49 -19.52 -14.78
CA ASN A 292 10.83 -19.09 -14.40
C ASN A 292 11.83 -20.21 -14.66
N LEU A 293 12.73 -19.99 -15.61
CA LEU A 293 13.79 -20.92 -16.00
C LEU A 293 15.14 -20.46 -15.47
N THR A 294 15.81 -21.29 -14.70
CA THR A 294 17.18 -21.04 -14.25
C THR A 294 18.17 -21.80 -15.12
N ARG A 295 19.12 -21.11 -15.73
CA ARG A 295 20.15 -21.69 -16.60
C ARG A 295 21.50 -21.10 -16.25
N SER A 296 22.40 -21.92 -15.69
CA SER A 296 23.77 -21.50 -15.37
C SER A 296 23.88 -20.11 -14.73
N LYS A 297 24.17 -19.06 -15.54
CA LYS A 297 24.35 -17.67 -15.09
C LYS A 297 23.18 -16.75 -15.44
N SER A 298 22.06 -17.30 -15.90
CA SER A 298 20.90 -16.50 -16.32
C SER A 298 19.60 -17.11 -15.84
N ASN A 299 18.68 -16.25 -15.40
CA ASN A 299 17.29 -16.59 -15.13
C ASN A 299 16.44 -15.97 -16.22
N TYR A 300 15.44 -16.70 -16.70
CA TYR A 300 14.48 -16.23 -17.67
C TYR A 300 13.09 -16.31 -17.02
N SER A 301 12.29 -15.29 -17.16
CA SER A 301 10.91 -15.27 -16.70
C SER A 301 9.99 -14.90 -17.84
N PHE A 302 8.93 -15.69 -18.04
CA PHE A 302 7.89 -15.42 -19.00
C PHE A 302 6.58 -15.30 -18.25
N THR A 303 5.87 -14.19 -18.42
CA THR A 303 4.58 -13.94 -17.76
C THR A 303 3.54 -13.57 -18.81
N GLY A 304 2.41 -14.26 -18.79
CA GLY A 304 1.20 -13.89 -19.49
C GLY A 304 0.10 -13.59 -18.47
N ALA A 305 -0.57 -12.46 -18.57
CA ALA A 305 -1.68 -12.14 -17.68
C ALA A 305 -2.85 -11.54 -18.45
N TRP A 306 -4.05 -11.89 -18.02
CA TRP A 306 -5.30 -11.26 -18.46
C TRP A 306 -6.07 -10.78 -17.25
N LEU A 307 -6.43 -9.48 -17.29
CA LEU A 307 -7.14 -8.81 -16.21
C LEU A 307 -8.44 -8.25 -16.77
N MET A 308 -9.56 -8.55 -16.12
CA MET A 308 -10.88 -8.01 -16.42
C MET A 308 -11.37 -7.26 -15.19
N GLY A 309 -11.86 -6.05 -15.39
CA GLY A 309 -12.51 -5.23 -14.37
C GLY A 309 -13.84 -4.69 -14.89
N ARG A 310 -14.93 -4.96 -14.15
CA ARG A 310 -16.23 -4.33 -14.37
C ARG A 310 -16.55 -3.42 -13.21
N LEU A 311 -16.95 -2.17 -13.52
CA LEU A 311 -17.42 -1.21 -12.56
C LEU A 311 -18.79 -0.72 -12.99
N ASN A 312 -19.78 -0.91 -12.11
CA ASN A 312 -21.12 -0.36 -12.29
C ASN A 312 -21.37 0.62 -11.14
N TYR A 313 -21.65 1.86 -11.47
CA TYR A 313 -22.06 2.89 -10.50
C TYR A 313 -23.48 3.32 -10.83
N SER A 314 -24.29 3.48 -9.81
CA SER A 314 -25.65 4.00 -9.95
C SER A 314 -25.95 5.05 -8.89
N ASP A 315 -26.49 6.16 -9.36
CA ASP A 315 -27.12 7.19 -8.54
C ASP A 315 -28.53 7.42 -9.10
N LYS A 316 -29.55 7.02 -8.34
CA LYS A 316 -30.93 7.05 -8.80
C LYS A 316 -31.51 8.47 -8.83
N LEU A 317 -31.03 9.36 -7.97
CA LEU A 317 -31.51 10.76 -7.92
C LEU A 317 -30.90 11.58 -9.06
N ALA A 318 -29.61 11.48 -9.28
CA ALA A 318 -28.95 12.13 -10.42
C ALA A 318 -29.25 11.42 -11.76
N MET A 319 -30.00 10.30 -11.75
CA MET A 319 -30.25 9.45 -12.93
C MET A 319 -28.94 9.03 -13.64
N ASN A 320 -27.85 8.89 -12.87
CA ASN A 320 -26.55 8.54 -13.39
C ASN A 320 -26.32 7.05 -13.23
N ASN A 321 -26.15 6.35 -14.35
CA ASN A 321 -25.83 4.93 -14.41
C ASN A 321 -24.58 4.74 -15.27
N SER A 322 -23.44 4.52 -14.63
CA SER A 322 -22.19 4.21 -15.31
C SER A 322 -21.94 2.70 -15.31
N ARG A 323 -21.65 2.14 -16.48
CA ARG A 323 -21.26 0.74 -16.66
C ARG A 323 -20.02 0.67 -17.51
N SER A 324 -18.94 0.17 -16.93
CA SER A 324 -17.66 0.09 -17.58
C SER A 324 -17.08 -1.32 -17.48
N LEU A 325 -16.46 -1.77 -18.56
CA LEU A 325 -15.69 -2.99 -18.65
C LEU A 325 -14.31 -2.64 -19.17
N SER A 326 -13.28 -2.98 -18.42
CA SER A 326 -11.89 -2.89 -18.82
C SER A 326 -11.29 -4.29 -18.93
N GLU A 327 -10.50 -4.51 -19.97
CA GLU A 327 -9.75 -5.74 -20.17
C GLU A 327 -8.31 -5.36 -20.52
N THR A 328 -7.34 -6.02 -19.88
CA THR A 328 -5.91 -5.81 -20.12
C THR A 328 -5.24 -7.15 -20.33
N LEU A 329 -4.56 -7.31 -21.45
CA LEU A 329 -3.68 -8.44 -21.75
C LEU A 329 -2.24 -7.96 -21.59
N VAL A 330 -1.46 -8.70 -20.79
CA VAL A 330 -0.03 -8.40 -20.55
C VAL A 330 0.79 -9.61 -20.97
N MET A 331 1.83 -9.37 -21.75
CA MET A 331 2.87 -10.34 -22.05
C MET A 331 4.21 -9.75 -21.62
N LYS A 332 5.00 -10.48 -20.83
CA LYS A 332 6.27 -10.02 -20.32
C LYS A 332 7.34 -11.12 -20.41
N ALA A 333 8.49 -10.77 -20.92
CA ALA A 333 9.67 -11.62 -20.96
C ALA A 333 10.84 -10.90 -20.28
N GLU A 334 11.47 -11.56 -19.34
CA GLU A 334 12.59 -11.02 -18.58
C GLU A 334 13.78 -11.97 -18.65
N ARG A 335 14.96 -11.40 -18.75
CA ARG A 335 16.23 -12.09 -18.58
C ARG A 335 17.05 -11.39 -17.52
N GLU A 336 17.39 -12.12 -16.47
CA GLU A 336 18.35 -11.70 -15.46
C GLU A 336 19.63 -12.52 -15.61
N SER A 337 20.78 -11.88 -15.62
CA SER A 337 22.07 -12.54 -15.82
C SER A 337 23.15 -11.91 -14.97
N HIS A 338 24.14 -12.71 -14.62
CA HIS A 338 25.31 -12.29 -13.84
C HIS A 338 26.58 -12.39 -14.72
N PRO A 339 26.78 -11.43 -15.68
CA PRO A 339 27.85 -11.51 -16.66
C PRO A 339 29.23 -11.41 -16.02
N TRP A 340 29.36 -10.66 -14.94
CA TRP A 340 30.59 -10.49 -14.16
C TRP A 340 30.32 -10.67 -12.66
N LYS A 341 31.37 -10.89 -11.89
CA LYS A 341 31.28 -10.96 -10.43
C LYS A 341 30.68 -9.65 -9.89
N TYR A 342 29.71 -9.76 -8.97
CA TYR A 342 29.00 -8.64 -8.36
C TYR A 342 28.21 -7.76 -9.35
N THR A 343 27.86 -8.26 -10.53
CA THR A 343 27.09 -7.52 -11.52
C THR A 343 25.82 -8.29 -11.84
N ASN A 344 24.67 -7.62 -11.74
CA ASN A 344 23.37 -8.11 -12.17
C ASN A 344 22.91 -7.27 -13.37
N LEU A 345 22.56 -7.93 -14.46
CA LEU A 345 21.96 -7.33 -15.65
C LEU A 345 20.59 -7.93 -15.87
N LYS A 346 19.56 -7.11 -15.78
CA LYS A 346 18.18 -7.51 -16.06
C LYS A 346 17.65 -6.74 -17.27
N ILE A 347 17.11 -7.46 -18.24
CA ILE A 347 16.44 -6.90 -19.42
C ILE A 347 15.01 -7.44 -19.40
N SER A 348 14.03 -6.55 -19.54
CA SER A 348 12.61 -6.88 -19.55
C SER A 348 11.96 -6.26 -20.79
N LEU A 349 11.20 -7.06 -21.51
CA LEU A 349 10.30 -6.63 -22.59
C LEU A 349 8.88 -6.97 -22.17
N SER A 350 8.00 -5.99 -22.17
CA SER A 350 6.58 -6.19 -21.89
C SER A 350 5.72 -5.49 -22.93
N ASP A 351 4.55 -6.06 -23.19
CA ASP A 351 3.50 -5.46 -24.00
C ASP A 351 2.18 -5.53 -23.22
N GLU A 352 1.53 -4.39 -23.09
CA GLU A 352 0.25 -4.21 -22.42
C GLU A 352 -0.77 -3.68 -23.40
N PHE A 353 -1.74 -4.52 -23.76
CA PHE A 353 -2.88 -4.14 -24.59
C PHE A 353 -4.12 -4.04 -23.72
N CYS A 354 -4.69 -2.85 -23.60
CA CYS A 354 -5.90 -2.64 -22.84
C CYS A 354 -7.05 -2.13 -23.69
N THR A 355 -8.26 -2.53 -23.32
CA THR A 355 -9.52 -2.07 -23.92
C THR A 355 -10.47 -1.61 -22.81
N VAL A 356 -11.19 -0.54 -23.07
CA VAL A 356 -12.26 -0.04 -22.20
C VAL A 356 -13.53 0.17 -23.00
N LYS A 357 -14.62 -0.41 -22.51
CA LYS A 357 -15.98 -0.16 -23.01
C LYS A 357 -16.78 0.44 -21.86
N SER A 358 -17.29 1.63 -22.05
CA SER A 358 -18.14 2.32 -21.07
C SER A 358 -19.34 2.91 -21.80
N ASN A 359 -20.50 2.94 -21.13
CA ASN A 359 -21.65 3.69 -21.63
C ASN A 359 -21.45 5.21 -21.55
N LEU A 360 -20.36 5.64 -20.90
CA LEU A 360 -19.92 7.03 -20.83
C LEU A 360 -19.02 7.42 -22.02
N TYR A 361 -18.51 6.49 -22.81
CA TYR A 361 -17.64 6.77 -23.95
C TYR A 361 -18.42 6.68 -25.25
N ASP A 362 -18.04 7.50 -26.23
CA ASP A 362 -18.65 7.45 -27.58
C ASP A 362 -18.35 6.12 -28.30
N SER A 363 -17.21 5.52 -28.00
CA SER A 363 -16.77 4.25 -28.58
C SER A 363 -16.01 3.38 -27.58
N LYS A 364 -15.67 2.15 -28.00
CA LYS A 364 -14.72 1.30 -27.30
C LYS A 364 -13.30 1.83 -27.53
N GLU A 365 -12.61 2.18 -26.47
CA GLU A 365 -11.25 2.72 -26.54
C GLU A 365 -10.21 1.63 -26.32
N ASN A 366 -9.07 1.78 -27.00
CA ASN A 366 -7.98 0.81 -26.94
C ASN A 366 -6.65 1.55 -26.76
N ARG A 367 -5.71 0.92 -26.07
CA ARG A 367 -4.35 1.38 -25.92
C ARG A 367 -3.39 0.21 -25.92
N ASN A 368 -2.28 0.36 -26.67
CA ASN A 368 -1.15 -0.56 -26.61
C ASN A 368 0.09 0.17 -26.11
N ALA A 369 0.80 -0.45 -25.15
CA ALA A 369 2.03 0.08 -24.57
C ALA A 369 3.09 -1.02 -24.48
N GLY A 370 4.02 -1.02 -25.46
CA GLY A 370 5.22 -1.83 -25.40
C GLY A 370 6.28 -1.14 -24.53
N THR A 371 6.92 -1.86 -23.62
CA THR A 371 7.96 -1.30 -22.74
C THR A 371 9.22 -2.17 -22.78
N LEU A 372 10.36 -1.55 -23.06
CA LEU A 372 11.67 -2.18 -22.92
C LEU A 372 12.40 -1.54 -21.74
N THR A 373 12.77 -2.35 -20.75
CA THR A 373 13.54 -1.89 -19.59
C THR A 373 14.86 -2.65 -19.51
N ALA A 374 15.93 -1.93 -19.24
CA ALA A 374 17.25 -2.49 -18.95
C ALA A 374 17.73 -1.98 -17.58
N SER A 375 18.16 -2.88 -16.72
CA SER A 375 18.71 -2.57 -15.40
C SER A 375 20.08 -3.19 -15.26
N LEU A 376 21.07 -2.39 -14.91
CA LEU A 376 22.40 -2.82 -14.55
C LEU A 376 22.68 -2.44 -13.11
N GLU A 377 22.91 -3.43 -12.28
CA GLU A 377 23.37 -3.24 -10.91
C GLU A 377 24.77 -3.80 -10.74
N ARG A 378 25.66 -3.03 -10.12
CA ARG A 378 27.00 -3.47 -9.78
C ARG A 378 27.39 -3.05 -8.38
N VAL A 379 27.78 -4.01 -7.55
CA VAL A 379 28.38 -3.77 -6.24
C VAL A 379 29.90 -3.89 -6.39
N CYS A 380 30.62 -2.77 -6.22
CA CYS A 380 32.07 -2.73 -6.32
C CYS A 380 32.69 -2.80 -4.93
N ILE A 381 33.52 -3.81 -4.66
CA ILE A 381 34.40 -3.90 -3.48
C ILE A 381 33.67 -3.57 -2.17
N ASP A 382 32.61 -4.29 -1.84
CA ASP A 382 31.82 -4.21 -0.60
C ASP A 382 31.47 -2.80 -0.07
N LYS A 383 31.96 -1.72 -0.70
CA LYS A 383 31.81 -0.31 -0.28
C LYS A 383 30.94 0.51 -1.19
N PHE A 384 30.93 0.24 -2.50
CA PHE A 384 30.24 1.07 -3.48
C PHE A 384 29.32 0.24 -4.35
N GLY A 385 28.07 0.64 -4.43
CA GLY A 385 27.07 0.05 -5.33
C GLY A 385 26.50 1.11 -6.27
N ILE A 386 26.24 0.70 -7.50
CA ILE A 386 25.58 1.51 -8.52
C ILE A 386 24.48 0.69 -9.19
N THR A 387 23.32 1.32 -9.37
CA THR A 387 22.22 0.79 -10.20
C THR A 387 21.85 1.81 -11.25
N VAL A 388 21.71 1.36 -12.50
CA VAL A 388 21.22 2.17 -13.62
C VAL A 388 20.06 1.44 -14.25
N LEU A 389 18.92 2.12 -14.35
CA LEU A 389 17.72 1.64 -15.04
C LEU A 389 17.42 2.59 -16.21
N LEU A 390 17.09 2.02 -17.35
CA LEU A 390 16.63 2.71 -18.53
C LEU A 390 15.34 2.06 -19.01
N SER A 391 14.36 2.86 -19.39
CA SER A 391 13.09 2.36 -19.88
C SER A 391 12.59 3.18 -21.05
N GLU A 392 12.16 2.49 -22.09
CA GLU A 392 11.58 3.07 -23.29
C GLU A 392 10.15 2.55 -23.48
N ILE A 393 9.22 3.45 -23.75
CA ILE A 393 7.81 3.12 -23.98
C ILE A 393 7.43 3.41 -25.42
N LEU A 394 6.87 2.41 -26.09
CA LEU A 394 6.20 2.52 -27.38
C LEU A 394 4.68 2.57 -27.16
N LEU A 395 4.10 3.76 -27.12
CA LEU A 395 2.68 3.99 -26.90
C LEU A 395 1.96 4.17 -28.25
N ASN A 396 1.03 3.26 -28.60
CA ASN A 396 0.26 3.33 -29.85
C ASN A 396 1.15 3.64 -31.07
N ASN A 397 2.27 2.92 -31.21
CA ASN A 397 3.29 3.08 -32.26
C ASN A 397 4.08 4.41 -32.21
N LYS A 398 4.08 5.14 -31.08
CA LYS A 398 4.92 6.33 -30.89
C LYS A 398 5.86 6.11 -29.70
N PHE A 399 7.16 6.30 -29.92
CA PHE A 399 8.12 6.29 -28.82
C PHE A 399 7.93 7.52 -27.94
N LEU A 400 7.93 7.31 -26.64
CA LEU A 400 7.94 8.38 -25.66
C LEU A 400 9.39 8.80 -25.37
N ILE A 401 9.57 9.84 -24.58
CA ILE A 401 10.91 10.22 -24.09
C ILE A 401 11.35 9.17 -23.06
N PRO A 402 12.54 8.55 -23.20
CA PRO A 402 13.00 7.50 -22.31
C PRO A 402 13.00 7.91 -20.83
N ASP A 403 12.55 7.02 -19.96
CA ASP A 403 12.69 7.16 -18.51
C ASP A 403 14.01 6.56 -18.04
N PHE A 404 14.56 7.11 -16.98
CA PHE A 404 15.77 6.58 -16.38
C PHE A 404 15.76 6.70 -14.85
N SER A 405 16.51 5.83 -14.20
CA SER A 405 16.76 5.94 -12.77
C SER A 405 18.19 5.47 -12.46
N THR A 406 18.93 6.27 -11.71
CA THR A 406 20.30 5.93 -11.32
C THR A 406 20.43 6.08 -9.81
N GLY A 407 20.92 5.03 -9.17
CA GLY A 407 21.17 4.98 -7.73
C GLY A 407 22.64 4.70 -7.44
N LEU A 408 23.16 5.37 -6.43
CA LEU A 408 24.49 5.18 -5.87
C LEU A 408 24.36 4.82 -4.40
N GLN A 409 25.15 3.86 -3.95
CA GLN A 409 25.20 3.44 -2.56
C GLN A 409 26.64 3.39 -2.09
N PHE A 410 26.91 3.95 -0.92
CA PHE A 410 28.21 3.90 -0.28
C PHE A 410 28.08 3.32 1.12
N ARG A 411 28.83 2.26 1.45
CA ARG A 411 28.93 1.66 2.77
C ARG A 411 29.88 2.51 3.62
N LEU A 412 29.35 3.13 4.68
CA LEU A 412 30.12 4.07 5.53
C LEU A 412 31.12 3.35 6.44
N ILE A 413 30.78 2.19 6.95
CA ILE A 413 31.56 1.42 7.91
C ILE A 413 31.72 0.00 7.34
N GLU A 414 32.97 -0.49 7.27
CA GLU A 414 33.31 -1.84 6.83
C GLU A 414 32.67 -2.87 7.75
N ASP A 415 32.21 -3.99 7.21
CA ASP A 415 31.52 -5.08 7.93
C ASP A 415 30.22 -4.69 8.67
N LYS A 416 29.72 -3.47 8.45
CA LYS A 416 28.45 -3.01 9.00
C LYS A 416 27.50 -2.50 7.92
N GLU A 417 26.21 -2.67 8.13
CA GLU A 417 25.20 -2.21 7.20
C GLU A 417 24.77 -0.76 7.46
N TYR A 418 25.71 0.15 7.27
CA TYR A 418 25.51 1.60 7.26
C TYR A 418 25.74 2.13 5.86
N PHE A 419 24.70 2.65 5.25
CA PHE A 419 24.74 3.09 3.86
C PHE A 419 24.33 4.55 3.73
N LEU A 420 25.05 5.27 2.88
CA LEU A 420 24.57 6.50 2.29
C LEU A 420 24.16 6.18 0.85
N LYS A 421 22.90 6.47 0.52
CA LYS A 421 22.31 6.21 -0.79
C LYS A 421 21.94 7.54 -1.43
N ALA A 422 22.15 7.67 -2.73
CA ALA A 422 21.72 8.83 -3.50
C ALA A 422 21.11 8.34 -4.81
N SER A 423 20.01 8.95 -5.24
CA SER A 423 19.40 8.61 -6.52
C SER A 423 18.88 9.84 -7.27
N ILE A 424 18.85 9.70 -8.59
CA ILE A 424 18.16 10.59 -9.51
C ILE A 424 17.34 9.77 -10.47
N SER A 425 16.12 10.21 -10.76
CA SER A 425 15.26 9.53 -11.72
C SER A 425 14.43 10.51 -12.53
N ARG A 426 14.04 10.06 -13.72
CA ARG A 426 12.97 10.62 -14.53
C ARG A 426 11.93 9.51 -14.73
N ASN A 427 10.73 9.72 -14.22
CA ASN A 427 9.60 8.78 -14.38
C ASN A 427 8.47 9.52 -15.11
N SER A 428 7.79 8.84 -16.02
CA SER A 428 6.64 9.40 -16.74
C SER A 428 5.35 8.66 -16.41
N ARG A 429 4.20 9.33 -16.60
CA ARG A 429 2.86 8.76 -16.55
C ARG A 429 2.04 9.18 -17.77
N ILE A 430 1.37 8.21 -18.36
CA ILE A 430 0.47 8.40 -19.51
C ILE A 430 -0.92 8.79 -18.97
N PRO A 431 -1.67 9.72 -19.61
CA PRO A 431 -3.05 10.01 -19.26
C PRO A 431 -3.94 8.77 -19.24
N THR A 432 -4.89 8.73 -18.34
CA THR A 432 -5.85 7.61 -18.25
C THR A 432 -6.89 7.70 -19.36
N MET A 433 -7.68 6.62 -19.55
CA MET A 433 -8.76 6.66 -20.55
C MET A 433 -9.83 7.68 -20.15
N ASN A 434 -10.14 7.88 -18.85
CA ASN A 434 -11.05 8.92 -18.41
C ASN A 434 -10.47 10.33 -18.63
N ASP A 435 -9.18 10.52 -18.41
CA ASP A 435 -8.54 11.81 -18.67
C ASP A 435 -8.73 12.24 -20.15
N LEU A 436 -8.72 11.26 -21.07
CA LEU A 436 -8.81 11.53 -22.51
C LEU A 436 -10.25 11.52 -23.03
N TYR A 437 -11.10 10.58 -22.60
CA TYR A 437 -12.35 10.21 -23.29
C TYR A 437 -13.59 10.36 -22.42
N TYR A 438 -13.52 10.89 -21.18
CA TYR A 438 -14.71 11.08 -20.36
C TYR A 438 -15.69 12.06 -21.04
N PRO A 439 -17.01 11.73 -21.13
CA PRO A 439 -17.95 12.52 -21.92
C PRO A 439 -17.97 13.98 -21.49
N TYR A 440 -17.92 14.88 -22.44
CA TYR A 440 -17.97 16.35 -22.27
C TYR A 440 -16.83 16.94 -21.40
N SER A 441 -16.09 16.10 -20.68
CA SER A 441 -15.05 16.54 -19.72
C SER A 441 -13.65 16.11 -20.09
N GLY A 442 -13.49 14.99 -20.78
CA GLY A 442 -12.19 14.47 -21.19
C GLY A 442 -11.42 15.44 -22.09
N ASN A 443 -10.10 15.36 -22.05
CA ASN A 443 -9.23 16.25 -22.81
C ASN A 443 -8.19 15.43 -23.60
N ALA A 444 -8.40 15.32 -24.90
CA ALA A 444 -7.51 14.56 -25.80
C ALA A 444 -6.14 15.24 -26.01
N ASP A 445 -6.01 16.52 -25.67
CA ASP A 445 -4.78 17.30 -25.81
C ASP A 445 -3.84 17.21 -24.60
N LEU A 446 -4.17 16.36 -23.61
CA LEU A 446 -3.34 16.18 -22.44
C LEU A 446 -1.94 15.63 -22.80
N ARG A 447 -0.93 16.27 -22.22
CA ARG A 447 0.44 15.81 -22.27
C ARG A 447 0.71 14.77 -21.20
N ASN A 448 1.67 13.88 -21.46
CA ASN A 448 2.17 12.95 -20.46
C ASN A 448 2.83 13.72 -19.32
N GLU A 449 2.58 13.27 -18.08
CA GLU A 449 3.29 13.77 -16.92
C GLU A 449 4.70 13.18 -16.88
N TYR A 450 5.65 13.93 -16.31
CA TYR A 450 6.93 13.38 -15.93
C TYR A 450 7.51 14.09 -14.71
N ALA A 451 8.26 13.36 -13.92
CA ALA A 451 8.91 13.88 -12.72
C ALA A 451 10.41 13.64 -12.75
N PHE A 452 11.18 14.66 -12.38
CA PHE A 452 12.56 14.49 -11.96
C PHE A 452 12.59 14.42 -10.44
N THR A 453 13.09 13.28 -9.92
CA THR A 453 13.17 13.05 -8.46
C THR A 453 14.62 12.86 -8.07
N TYR A 454 15.03 13.56 -7.02
CA TYR A 454 16.33 13.48 -6.35
C TYR A 454 16.11 12.97 -4.93
N GLU A 455 16.92 12.03 -4.50
CA GLU A 455 16.80 11.46 -3.16
C GLU A 455 18.19 11.23 -2.55
N LEU A 456 18.29 11.52 -1.25
CA LEU A 456 19.46 11.20 -0.42
C LEU A 456 18.96 10.46 0.82
N THR A 457 19.45 9.23 1.05
CA THR A 457 19.00 8.37 2.13
C THR A 457 20.18 7.86 2.94
N TYR A 458 20.12 8.04 4.26
CA TYR A 458 20.95 7.32 5.21
C TYR A 458 20.19 6.08 5.70
N LYS A 459 20.82 4.91 5.63
CA LYS A 459 20.24 3.64 6.11
C LYS A 459 21.19 2.92 7.04
N MET A 460 20.64 2.41 8.13
CA MET A 460 21.31 1.55 9.08
C MET A 460 20.48 0.29 9.31
N ASP A 461 21.07 -0.89 9.18
CA ASP A 461 20.48 -2.18 9.58
C ASP A 461 21.52 -2.94 10.38
N GLN A 462 21.37 -2.99 11.71
CA GLN A 462 22.40 -3.52 12.59
C GLN A 462 21.83 -4.41 13.69
N LYS A 463 22.48 -5.53 13.88
CA LYS A 463 22.35 -6.32 15.10
C LYS A 463 23.30 -5.75 16.15
N ILE A 464 22.81 -4.79 16.97
CA ILE A 464 23.60 -4.08 17.98
C ILE A 464 24.12 -5.04 19.05
N SER A 465 23.30 -6.05 19.41
CA SER A 465 23.70 -7.14 20.29
C SER A 465 23.01 -8.43 19.87
N SER A 466 23.32 -9.56 20.51
CA SER A 466 22.59 -10.83 20.27
C SER A 466 21.10 -10.71 20.53
N LEU A 467 20.66 -9.73 21.29
CA LEU A 467 19.27 -9.52 21.71
C LEU A 467 18.58 -8.36 20.99
N LEU A 468 19.32 -7.40 20.41
CA LEU A 468 18.78 -6.17 19.86
C LEU A 468 19.15 -6.01 18.39
N ASN A 469 18.13 -6.02 17.52
CA ASN A 469 18.22 -5.61 16.12
C ASN A 469 17.61 -4.21 15.96
N THR A 470 18.29 -3.32 15.21
CA THR A 470 17.85 -1.96 14.96
C THR A 470 18.02 -1.60 13.50
N LYS A 471 16.94 -1.09 12.90
CA LYS A 471 16.94 -0.50 11.56
C LYS A 471 16.58 0.97 11.68
N ALA A 472 17.26 1.82 10.97
CA ALA A 472 16.94 3.24 10.89
C ALA A 472 17.16 3.73 9.46
N GLU A 473 16.26 4.57 9.00
CA GLU A 473 16.33 5.18 7.68
C GLU A 473 15.90 6.64 7.75
N LEU A 474 16.68 7.52 7.12
CA LEU A 474 16.38 8.95 6.97
C LEU A 474 16.55 9.31 5.50
N SER A 475 15.47 9.74 4.85
CA SER A 475 15.45 10.12 3.45
C SER A 475 15.07 11.58 3.28
N LEU A 476 15.83 12.30 2.46
CA LEU A 476 15.51 13.61 1.95
C LEU A 476 15.14 13.47 0.47
N PHE A 477 14.04 14.05 0.03
CA PHE A 477 13.61 13.96 -1.36
C PHE A 477 13.16 15.31 -1.90
N HIS A 478 13.36 15.47 -3.20
CA HIS A 478 12.80 16.56 -3.99
C HIS A 478 12.33 16.01 -5.33
N SER A 479 11.09 16.31 -5.71
CA SER A 479 10.49 15.92 -6.98
C SER A 479 9.90 17.13 -7.68
N SER A 480 10.31 17.38 -8.93
CA SER A 480 9.72 18.37 -9.82
C SER A 480 8.88 17.65 -10.87
N ILE A 481 7.56 17.77 -10.75
CA ILE A 481 6.58 17.11 -11.60
C ILE A 481 6.10 18.12 -12.63
N LYS A 482 6.31 17.83 -13.90
CA LYS A 482 5.87 18.67 -15.02
C LYS A 482 4.65 18.05 -15.69
N ASP A 483 3.77 18.93 -16.16
CA ASP A 483 2.52 18.57 -16.83
C ASP A 483 1.63 17.64 -15.98
N MET A 484 1.62 17.81 -14.65
CA MET A 484 0.79 17.01 -13.73
C MET A 484 -0.68 17.14 -14.12
N ILE A 485 -1.36 16.00 -14.31
CA ILE A 485 -2.77 15.98 -14.67
C ILE A 485 -3.61 16.10 -13.40
N GLN A 486 -4.48 17.09 -13.38
CA GLN A 486 -5.43 17.32 -12.30
C GLN A 486 -6.82 17.63 -12.87
N TRP A 487 -7.84 17.00 -12.28
CA TRP A 487 -9.22 17.36 -12.53
C TRP A 487 -9.57 18.64 -11.78
N ASN A 488 -10.05 19.62 -12.52
CA ASN A 488 -10.38 20.94 -11.99
C ASN A 488 -11.86 21.24 -12.23
N PRO A 489 -12.57 21.83 -11.25
CA PRO A 489 -13.93 22.28 -11.46
C PRO A 489 -13.92 23.48 -12.44
N VAL A 490 -14.74 23.39 -13.48
CA VAL A 490 -15.05 24.50 -14.38
C VAL A 490 -16.23 25.29 -13.82
N ASN A 491 -17.18 24.59 -13.20
CA ASN A 491 -18.30 25.14 -12.45
C ASN A 491 -18.71 24.13 -11.36
N SER A 492 -19.77 24.37 -10.61
CA SER A 492 -20.20 23.52 -9.49
C SER A 492 -20.43 22.06 -9.84
N ASN A 493 -20.72 21.73 -11.10
CA ASN A 493 -21.15 20.40 -11.53
C ASN A 493 -20.27 19.79 -12.63
N PHE A 494 -19.25 20.52 -13.09
CA PHE A 494 -18.47 20.11 -14.25
C PHE A 494 -16.97 20.19 -13.97
N TRP A 495 -16.29 19.08 -14.09
CA TRP A 495 -14.85 18.92 -13.87
C TRP A 495 -14.15 18.49 -15.15
N THR A 496 -13.01 19.10 -15.47
CA THR A 496 -12.16 18.73 -16.63
C THR A 496 -10.74 18.47 -16.18
N PRO A 497 -10.06 17.47 -16.79
CA PRO A 497 -8.64 17.25 -16.56
C PRO A 497 -7.81 18.26 -17.36
N GLY A 498 -6.80 18.79 -16.71
CA GLY A 498 -5.83 19.71 -17.31
C GLY A 498 -4.43 19.44 -16.79
N ASN A 499 -3.42 19.82 -17.56
CA ASN A 499 -2.05 19.77 -17.09
C ASN A 499 -1.74 20.99 -16.23
N ILE A 500 -1.19 20.78 -15.03
CA ILE A 500 -0.51 21.82 -14.24
C ILE A 500 0.93 21.89 -14.72
N ASN A 501 1.40 23.07 -15.09
CA ASN A 501 2.71 23.23 -15.70
C ASN A 501 3.85 22.63 -14.87
N ARG A 502 3.91 22.97 -13.57
CA ARG A 502 4.92 22.44 -12.66
C ARG A 502 4.44 22.37 -11.22
N VAL A 503 4.65 21.20 -10.61
CA VAL A 503 4.44 20.97 -9.17
C VAL A 503 5.75 20.57 -8.53
N SER A 504 6.10 21.19 -7.42
CA SER A 504 7.25 20.83 -6.58
C SER A 504 6.78 20.04 -5.38
N SER A 505 7.45 18.94 -5.08
CA SER A 505 7.25 18.17 -3.85
C SER A 505 8.59 17.93 -3.17
N THR A 506 8.73 18.39 -1.94
CA THR A 506 9.96 18.26 -1.16
C THR A 506 9.64 17.79 0.24
N GLY A 507 10.46 16.90 0.79
CA GLY A 507 10.19 16.40 2.12
C GLY A 507 11.33 15.61 2.76
N ILE A 508 11.00 15.18 3.98
CA ILE A 508 11.87 14.35 4.83
C ILE A 508 11.04 13.17 5.31
N GLU A 509 11.58 11.98 5.24
CA GLU A 509 11.02 10.76 5.81
C GLU A 509 12.04 10.14 6.75
N SER A 510 11.62 9.74 7.95
CA SER A 510 12.45 9.00 8.89
C SER A 510 11.70 7.80 9.44
N GLU A 511 12.36 6.66 9.52
CA GLU A 511 11.79 5.42 10.05
C GLU A 511 12.82 4.75 10.96
N ILE A 512 12.38 4.27 12.12
CA ILE A 512 13.20 3.51 13.07
C ILE A 512 12.41 2.27 13.47
N SER A 513 13.03 1.11 13.37
CA SER A 513 12.52 -0.16 13.87
C SER A 513 13.53 -0.79 14.82
N MET A 514 13.05 -1.25 15.97
CA MET A 514 13.86 -1.95 16.95
C MET A 514 13.15 -3.24 17.36
N THR A 515 13.88 -4.33 17.43
CA THR A 515 13.38 -5.61 17.96
C THR A 515 14.34 -6.12 19.00
N TYR A 516 13.84 -6.26 20.22
CA TYR A 516 14.54 -6.85 21.34
C TYR A 516 13.93 -8.21 21.66
N SER A 517 14.77 -9.25 21.70
CA SER A 517 14.31 -10.63 21.97
C SER A 517 15.20 -11.28 23.01
N VAL A 518 14.59 -11.78 24.09
CA VAL A 518 15.25 -12.52 25.16
C VAL A 518 14.35 -13.66 25.63
N ASN A 519 14.79 -14.88 25.55
CA ASN A 519 14.02 -16.08 25.88
C ASN A 519 12.64 -16.07 25.16
N LYS A 520 11.54 -16.09 25.94
CA LYS A 520 10.17 -16.05 25.43
C LYS A 520 9.63 -14.63 25.25
N PHE A 521 10.39 -13.60 25.56
CA PHE A 521 9.97 -12.21 25.46
C PHE A 521 10.50 -11.55 24.19
N THR A 522 9.62 -10.89 23.45
CA THR A 522 9.96 -10.05 22.32
C THR A 522 9.26 -8.70 22.44
N ALA A 523 10.01 -7.63 22.30
CA ALA A 523 9.50 -6.28 22.19
C ALA A 523 9.93 -5.68 20.85
N SER A 524 8.96 -5.16 20.10
CA SER A 524 9.23 -4.47 18.84
C SER A 524 8.69 -3.06 18.89
N LEU A 525 9.48 -2.11 18.39
CA LEU A 525 9.13 -0.70 18.25
C LEU A 525 9.30 -0.31 16.78
N TYR A 526 8.30 0.37 16.23
CA TYR A 526 8.40 1.09 14.96
C TYR A 526 7.98 2.53 15.18
N VAL A 527 8.74 3.47 14.66
CA VAL A 527 8.42 4.89 14.62
C VAL A 527 8.77 5.43 13.24
N GLY A 528 7.81 6.05 12.60
CA GLY A 528 7.96 6.74 11.34
C GLY A 528 7.46 8.18 11.42
N TYR A 529 8.12 9.08 10.70
CA TYR A 529 7.71 10.47 10.53
C TYR A 529 7.97 10.94 9.11
N SER A 530 7.03 11.66 8.54
CA SER A 530 7.23 12.37 7.27
C SER A 530 6.75 13.81 7.34
N LEU A 531 7.51 14.67 6.68
CA LEU A 531 7.15 16.05 6.37
C LEU A 531 7.16 16.19 4.86
N THR A 532 6.04 16.62 4.26
CA THR A 532 5.90 16.77 2.81
C THR A 532 5.27 18.12 2.46
N LYS A 533 5.98 18.92 1.68
CA LYS A 533 5.46 20.13 1.06
C LYS A 533 5.33 19.90 -0.44
N SER A 534 4.11 19.99 -0.96
CA SER A 534 3.80 19.78 -2.38
C SER A 534 2.90 20.91 -2.87
N PHE A 535 3.35 21.67 -3.86
CA PHE A 535 2.66 22.88 -4.31
C PHE A 535 2.93 23.16 -5.80
N PRO A 536 1.96 23.78 -6.52
CA PRO A 536 2.18 24.32 -7.85
C PRO A 536 3.23 25.44 -7.81
N GLU A 537 4.28 25.34 -8.63
CA GLU A 537 5.27 26.42 -8.78
C GLU A 537 4.84 27.41 -9.85
N ILE A 538 4.20 26.93 -10.90
CA ILE A 538 3.78 27.71 -12.06
C ILE A 538 2.39 27.25 -12.45
N SER A 539 1.47 28.19 -12.68
CA SER A 539 0.16 27.96 -13.26
C SER A 539 0.05 28.61 -14.63
N ASP A 540 -0.66 27.95 -15.54
CA ASP A 540 -0.96 28.49 -16.88
C ASP A 540 -2.20 29.40 -16.88
N SER A 541 -2.92 29.47 -15.74
CA SER A 541 -4.15 30.25 -15.63
C SER A 541 -3.87 31.61 -14.97
N PRO A 542 -4.12 32.73 -15.65
CA PRO A 542 -4.03 34.06 -15.03
C PRO A 542 -4.95 34.16 -13.81
N GLY A 543 -4.41 34.59 -12.67
CA GLY A 543 -5.18 34.74 -11.42
C GLY A 543 -5.37 33.47 -10.61
N ASP A 544 -4.66 32.39 -10.93
CA ASP A 544 -4.66 31.17 -10.13
C ASP A 544 -3.96 31.40 -8.77
N ASN A 545 -4.73 31.38 -7.71
CA ASN A 545 -4.25 31.58 -6.33
C ASN A 545 -3.63 30.32 -5.72
N SER A 546 -3.48 29.21 -6.48
CA SER A 546 -2.92 27.96 -5.98
C SER A 546 -1.39 27.93 -5.98
N VAL A 547 -0.73 28.84 -6.71
CA VAL A 547 0.75 28.89 -6.81
C VAL A 547 1.37 29.12 -5.43
N GLY A 548 2.30 28.24 -5.06
CA GLY A 548 2.98 28.23 -3.76
C GLY A 548 2.13 27.70 -2.59
N LYS A 549 0.87 27.25 -2.84
CA LYS A 549 -0.03 26.69 -1.85
C LYS A 549 0.03 25.17 -1.85
N GLN A 550 -0.13 24.58 -0.65
CA GLN A 550 -0.11 23.12 -0.49
C GLN A 550 -1.21 22.47 -1.35
N LEU A 551 -0.88 21.36 -2.01
CA LEU A 551 -1.90 20.58 -2.73
C LEU A 551 -2.98 20.08 -1.76
N ILE A 552 -4.23 20.09 -2.25
CA ILE A 552 -5.39 19.68 -1.45
C ILE A 552 -5.29 18.23 -1.00
N TYR A 553 -5.72 17.96 0.24
CA TYR A 553 -5.70 16.64 0.89
C TYR A 553 -4.30 16.00 1.03
N ILE A 554 -3.22 16.77 0.93
CA ILE A 554 -1.88 16.30 1.22
C ILE A 554 -1.49 16.78 2.63
N PRO A 555 -1.31 15.89 3.63
CA PRO A 555 -0.87 16.31 4.96
C PRO A 555 0.57 16.77 4.93
N ILE A 556 0.84 17.90 5.59
CA ILE A 556 2.21 18.42 5.71
C ILE A 556 3.04 17.50 6.60
N ASN A 557 2.44 17.00 7.67
CA ASN A 557 3.11 16.13 8.65
C ASN A 557 2.33 14.83 8.81
N GLN A 558 3.05 13.71 8.90
CA GLN A 558 2.51 12.41 9.29
C GLN A 558 3.47 11.75 10.27
N ALA A 559 2.93 10.98 11.21
CA ALA A 559 3.74 10.12 12.06
C ALA A 559 2.97 8.83 12.34
N ASN A 560 3.69 7.72 12.36
CA ASN A 560 3.19 6.43 12.77
C ASN A 560 4.11 5.85 13.84
N SER A 561 3.53 5.25 14.87
CA SER A 561 4.28 4.47 15.83
C SER A 561 3.56 3.18 16.16
N SER A 562 4.31 2.13 16.36
CA SER A 562 3.77 0.83 16.75
C SER A 562 4.70 0.19 17.78
N VAL A 563 4.13 -0.20 18.91
CA VAL A 563 4.82 -0.97 19.93
C VAL A 563 4.13 -2.31 20.07
N ARG A 564 4.90 -3.40 20.02
CA ARG A 564 4.39 -4.76 20.21
C ARG A 564 5.20 -5.44 21.29
N PHE A 565 4.50 -6.11 22.21
CA PHE A 565 5.07 -7.02 23.21
C PHE A 565 4.52 -8.41 22.99
N ALA A 566 5.38 -9.41 23.06
CA ALA A 566 5.00 -10.80 23.06
C ALA A 566 5.75 -11.53 24.20
N TYR A 567 5.06 -12.38 24.94
CA TYR A 567 5.62 -13.22 25.98
C TYR A 567 4.97 -14.61 25.96
N GLY A 568 5.73 -15.60 25.54
CA GLY A 568 5.17 -16.93 25.29
C GLY A 568 4.06 -16.88 24.23
N GLU A 569 2.87 -17.28 24.64
CA GLU A 569 1.67 -17.33 23.81
C GLU A 569 0.93 -15.98 23.71
N PHE A 570 1.15 -15.06 24.65
CA PHE A 570 0.47 -13.77 24.71
C PHE A 570 1.18 -12.71 23.89
N TYR A 571 0.40 -11.85 23.23
CA TYR A 571 0.92 -10.67 22.56
C TYR A 571 -0.05 -9.49 22.68
N THR A 572 0.51 -8.30 22.65
CA THR A 572 -0.24 -7.04 22.54
C THR A 572 0.52 -6.05 21.69
N SER A 573 -0.20 -5.26 20.91
CA SER A 573 0.38 -4.16 20.16
C SER A 573 -0.49 -2.91 20.25
N LEU A 574 0.16 -1.76 20.24
CA LEU A 574 -0.44 -0.43 20.10
C LEU A 574 0.11 0.22 18.86
N THR A 575 -0.76 0.68 17.98
CA THR A 575 -0.39 1.42 16.77
C THR A 575 -1.05 2.79 16.81
N THR A 576 -0.27 3.85 16.73
CA THR A 576 -0.75 5.23 16.76
C THR A 576 -0.35 5.91 15.45
N SER A 577 -1.33 6.51 14.77
CA SER A 577 -1.16 7.27 13.54
C SER A 577 -1.58 8.72 13.74
N LEU A 578 -0.69 9.65 13.42
CA LEU A 578 -0.94 11.08 13.37
C LEU A 578 -1.01 11.52 11.90
N THR A 579 -2.10 12.14 11.52
CA THR A 579 -2.24 12.83 10.23
C THR A 579 -2.38 14.32 10.49
N GLY A 580 -1.49 15.11 9.92
CA GLY A 580 -1.44 16.55 10.09
C GLY A 580 -2.58 17.29 9.39
N LEU A 581 -2.51 18.61 9.43
CA LEU A 581 -3.44 19.51 8.75
C LEU A 581 -3.42 19.23 7.23
N ARG A 582 -4.60 19.23 6.60
CA ARG A 582 -4.81 19.03 5.16
C ARG A 582 -5.74 20.12 4.63
N TYR A 583 -5.27 20.88 3.65
CA TYR A 583 -6.10 21.88 3.00
C TYR A 583 -7.15 21.21 2.11
N THR A 584 -8.34 21.79 2.07
CA THR A 584 -9.48 21.32 1.26
C THR A 584 -9.76 22.22 0.07
N THR A 585 -9.18 23.42 0.06
CA THR A 585 -9.27 24.40 -1.04
C THR A 585 -7.87 24.74 -1.56
N LYS A 586 -7.76 25.13 -2.84
CA LYS A 586 -6.50 25.42 -3.52
C LYS A 586 -5.80 26.70 -3.02
N ASP A 587 -6.51 27.55 -2.32
CA ASP A 587 -6.03 28.83 -1.79
C ASP A 587 -5.61 28.75 -0.32
N ASP A 588 -5.58 27.54 0.28
CA ASP A 588 -5.29 27.26 1.68
C ASP A 588 -6.26 27.95 2.70
N GLN A 589 -7.44 28.39 2.25
CA GLN A 589 -8.40 29.06 3.14
C GLN A 589 -9.20 28.09 4.01
N SER A 590 -9.45 26.88 3.52
CA SER A 590 -10.16 25.83 4.24
C SER A 590 -9.27 24.62 4.45
N TYR A 591 -9.41 23.99 5.61
CA TYR A 591 -8.61 22.83 5.97
C TYR A 591 -9.33 21.88 6.92
N LEU A 592 -8.93 20.62 6.93
CA LEU A 592 -9.23 19.65 7.97
C LEU A 592 -8.13 19.68 9.05
N PRO A 593 -8.52 19.69 10.34
CA PRO A 593 -7.57 19.67 11.45
C PRO A 593 -6.77 18.36 11.46
N TYR A 594 -5.64 18.35 12.18
CA TYR A 594 -4.93 17.11 12.47
C TYR A 594 -5.80 16.15 13.30
N TYR A 595 -5.49 14.86 13.20
CA TYR A 595 -6.05 13.84 14.08
C TYR A 595 -5.00 12.80 14.50
N ILE A 596 -5.26 12.15 15.63
CA ILE A 596 -4.44 11.08 16.16
C ILE A 596 -5.35 9.89 16.44
N ILE A 597 -5.08 8.75 15.82
CA ILE A 597 -5.83 7.52 16.01
C ILE A 597 -4.91 6.47 16.60
N THR A 598 -5.35 5.85 17.68
CA THR A 598 -4.63 4.75 18.33
C THR A 598 -5.47 3.48 18.26
N ASN A 599 -4.88 2.41 17.74
CA ASN A 599 -5.47 1.08 17.67
C ASN A 599 -4.69 0.12 18.56
N SER A 600 -5.39 -0.85 19.13
CA SER A 600 -4.79 -1.90 19.95
C SER A 600 -5.18 -3.28 19.43
N ILE A 601 -4.23 -4.20 19.42
CA ILE A 601 -4.46 -5.62 19.16
C ILE A 601 -3.91 -6.39 20.36
N THR A 602 -4.71 -7.24 20.98
CA THR A 602 -4.26 -8.11 22.07
C THR A 602 -4.75 -9.53 21.81
N GLY A 603 -3.87 -10.51 21.94
CA GLY A 603 -4.23 -11.89 21.63
C GLY A 603 -3.41 -12.93 22.35
N ILE A 604 -3.84 -14.16 22.14
CA ILE A 604 -3.18 -15.37 22.63
C ILE A 604 -3.12 -16.40 21.51
N LYS A 605 -1.92 -16.92 21.24
CA LYS A 605 -1.66 -17.97 20.25
C LYS A 605 -1.33 -19.27 20.97
N LEU A 606 -2.23 -20.25 20.89
CA LEU A 606 -2.15 -21.54 21.54
C LEU A 606 -1.64 -22.59 20.54
N PRO A 607 -0.37 -22.99 20.60
CA PRO A 607 0.13 -24.11 19.81
C PRO A 607 -0.36 -25.43 20.44
N LEU A 608 -0.98 -26.27 19.63
CA LEU A 608 -1.43 -27.62 19.99
C LEU A 608 -0.81 -28.56 18.97
N HIS A 609 -0.26 -29.67 19.37
CA HIS A 609 0.42 -30.69 18.52
C HIS A 609 0.47 -30.37 16.99
N ASN A 610 -0.57 -30.71 16.23
CA ASN A 610 -0.69 -30.44 14.79
C ASN A 610 -1.62 -29.23 14.48
N THR A 611 -2.00 -28.45 15.47
CA THR A 611 -2.93 -27.32 15.31
C THR A 611 -2.41 -26.09 16.05
N SER A 612 -2.86 -24.93 15.63
CA SER A 612 -2.75 -23.72 16.44
C SER A 612 -4.03 -22.94 16.40
N ILE A 613 -4.35 -22.28 17.51
CA ILE A 613 -5.50 -21.39 17.62
C ILE A 613 -4.98 -20.04 18.09
N ASP A 614 -5.35 -18.99 17.39
CA ASP A 614 -5.03 -17.60 17.77
C ASP A 614 -6.34 -16.84 18.00
N PHE A 615 -6.54 -16.34 19.21
CA PHE A 615 -7.65 -15.48 19.58
C PHE A 615 -7.12 -14.05 19.73
N SER A 616 -7.74 -13.09 19.07
CA SER A 616 -7.37 -11.69 19.25
C SER A 616 -8.59 -10.78 19.35
N LEU A 617 -8.42 -9.71 20.14
CA LEU A 617 -9.30 -8.57 20.23
C LEU A 617 -8.58 -7.35 19.65
N ASN A 618 -9.19 -6.74 18.65
CA ASN A 618 -8.74 -5.47 18.08
C ASN A 618 -9.68 -4.37 18.59
N ILE A 619 -9.11 -3.26 19.03
CA ILE A 619 -9.84 -2.04 19.40
C ILE A 619 -9.32 -0.94 18.49
N ASN A 620 -10.14 -0.51 17.56
CA ASN A 620 -9.82 0.59 16.67
C ASN A 620 -10.29 1.90 17.28
N ASN A 621 -9.54 2.99 17.03
CA ASN A 621 -9.82 4.30 17.59
C ASN A 621 -10.07 4.23 19.13
N LEU A 622 -9.08 3.71 19.85
CA LEU A 622 -9.14 3.42 21.30
C LEU A 622 -9.66 4.59 22.14
N PHE A 623 -9.38 5.82 21.76
CA PHE A 623 -9.76 7.04 22.48
C PHE A 623 -11.07 7.66 21.99
N ASP A 624 -11.78 7.00 21.06
CA ASP A 624 -13.08 7.44 20.51
C ASP A 624 -13.03 8.85 19.90
N TYR A 625 -11.96 9.14 19.16
CA TYR A 625 -11.75 10.44 18.55
C TYR A 625 -12.64 10.64 17.31
N ASN A 626 -13.39 11.73 17.25
CA ASN A 626 -14.18 12.10 16.08
C ASN A 626 -13.31 12.81 15.05
N TYR A 627 -13.26 12.29 13.83
CA TYR A 627 -12.41 12.84 12.78
C TYR A 627 -12.99 12.61 11.39
N GLN A 628 -12.45 13.35 10.43
CA GLN A 628 -12.73 13.22 9.01
C GLN A 628 -11.40 13.05 8.26
N SER A 629 -11.29 12.06 7.40
CA SER A 629 -10.17 11.93 6.48
C SER A 629 -10.35 12.84 5.26
N ILE A 630 -11.57 12.91 4.77
CA ILE A 630 -12.05 13.76 3.68
C ILE A 630 -13.16 14.66 4.25
N ALA A 631 -13.24 15.90 3.79
CA ALA A 631 -14.25 16.84 4.25
C ALA A 631 -15.67 16.29 4.04
N TYR A 632 -16.48 16.41 5.08
CA TYR A 632 -17.87 15.94 5.12
C TYR A 632 -18.07 14.41 5.09
N TYR A 633 -16.98 13.61 5.19
CA TYR A 633 -17.06 12.17 5.35
C TYR A 633 -16.59 11.79 6.77
N PRO A 634 -17.54 11.51 7.69
CA PRO A 634 -17.22 11.15 9.05
C PRO A 634 -16.58 9.75 9.09
N MET A 635 -15.60 9.58 9.96
CA MET A 635 -14.93 8.31 10.22
C MET A 635 -15.49 7.66 11.49
N PRO A 636 -15.41 6.32 11.63
CA PRO A 636 -15.97 5.62 12.79
C PRO A 636 -15.25 6.03 14.08
N GLY A 637 -16.03 6.14 15.14
CA GLY A 637 -15.55 6.21 16.51
C GLY A 637 -14.90 4.89 16.94
N ARG A 638 -14.84 4.63 18.24
CA ARG A 638 -14.27 3.39 18.76
C ARG A 638 -15.05 2.16 18.28
N SER A 639 -14.32 1.18 17.75
CA SER A 639 -14.87 -0.10 17.32
C SER A 639 -14.07 -1.27 17.88
N TYR A 640 -14.74 -2.40 18.01
CA TYR A 640 -14.18 -3.64 18.52
C TYR A 640 -14.30 -4.72 17.46
N PHE A 641 -13.27 -5.54 17.33
CA PHE A 641 -13.27 -6.68 16.41
C PHE A 641 -12.61 -7.88 17.10
N VAL A 642 -13.31 -9.01 17.14
CA VAL A 642 -12.80 -10.27 17.68
C VAL A 642 -12.48 -11.20 16.53
N LYS A 643 -11.29 -11.79 16.55
CA LYS A 643 -10.77 -12.71 15.54
C LYS A 643 -10.40 -14.05 16.15
N ILE A 644 -10.71 -15.12 15.43
CA ILE A 644 -10.25 -16.48 15.71
C ILE A 644 -9.58 -17.02 14.46
N LEU A 645 -8.32 -17.38 14.57
CA LEU A 645 -7.56 -18.06 13.53
C LEU A 645 -7.24 -19.47 13.97
N PHE A 646 -7.77 -20.45 13.25
CA PHE A 646 -7.48 -21.87 13.43
C PHE A 646 -6.57 -22.35 12.31
N GLN A 647 -5.50 -23.06 12.65
CA GLN A 647 -4.59 -23.66 11.68
C GLN A 647 -4.38 -25.15 12.00
N LEU A 648 -4.48 -25.99 10.98
CA LEU A 648 -4.24 -27.44 11.04
C LEU A 648 -3.11 -27.81 10.07
N PHE A 649 -2.11 -28.48 10.58
CA PHE A 649 -0.96 -29.00 9.84
C PHE A 649 -1.05 -30.53 9.75
N LYS A 650 -1.00 -31.08 8.53
CA LYS A 650 -1.10 -32.53 8.31
C LYS A 650 0.00 -33.03 7.34
#